data_2e7cb4c9080b20666fa44b9a5094b6d2
#
_entry.id   2e7cb4c9080b20666fa44b9a5094b6d2
#
_cell.length_a   1.000
_cell.length_b   1.000
_cell.length_c   1.000
_cell.angle_alpha   90.00
_cell.angle_beta   90.00
_cell.angle_gamma   90.00
#
_symmetry.space_group_name_H-M   'P 1'
#
loop_
_entity.id
_entity.type
_entity.pdbx_description
1 polymer ?
#
loop_
_entity_poly.entity_id
_entity_poly.type
_entity_poly.pdbx_seq_one_letter_code
_entity_poly.pdbx_strand_id
1 'polypeptide(L)'
;MSRSVVCFVRSSSNRSCSMSDVNHAVPSPVQCAHDAIEYGIDAWQRSVLLLDVLRERGNIYLDHARSGQPPVLAFEYEVIMDGRALPQPANYALARIVPPDGSPETDPKKRPFIVIDPRAGHGPGIGGFKMDSEIGIALKQGHPCYFVFFFPHPEPSQTIESVTRAEIAFLECVAQRHPDAEDKPFLIGNCQGGWAALILAAAAPEMAGPLLLAGSPVSYWAGVAGKNPMRYTGGLLGGTWLASFAGDCGNGTFDGANLVNNFEQMNPSNTYWTKLYNVYANIDTEPARFLEFERWWGGHFLMNKEEMEWITQNLFVGNRLSAGEVVSADGRTRIDLRNIRSPIVVFASWGDNITPPQQALYWIPDLYDSVDAIRCNEQTIVYCLNDRIGHLGIFVSAGVAKKEHAELISALDLIDVLPPGLYEAVIEDTQPDLPGLEFVAGRYLIRFEAREISDILALGDGREGERAFEVVKRVAEINQGAYDKFVSPWVRAASNPWTAAWARLMNPARVERWAISNLNPWALPVKLTADAVRTWRQATSPENPLVKSENQVSRAIVRGLEGYQAWRDGAVEILFRTIYESPWLASLVGLKEGSVQRRTNETASWFEEEFKRLKRLELETWFEKGTLLDGAMRLIIYCGRDLRVVDERPFNAMRELMRESGLDAQIRLSDLKQVTKRQTFLVLLDEERALAGLPKLLVRESDRRRALDVAYALAATVGEIAPVERARFDRVAEVLDLAPCARRATEATESA
;
A
#
# COMPACT_ATOMS: atom_id res chain seq x y z
N MET A 1 21.00 -29.57 17.92
CA MET A 1 21.45 -29.69 19.31
C MET A 1 21.71 -28.30 19.86
N SER A 2 20.80 -27.72 20.64
CA SER A 2 21.10 -26.76 21.71
C SER A 2 19.82 -26.54 22.53
N ARG A 3 19.98 -26.62 23.84
CA ARG A 3 18.92 -26.78 24.85
C ARG A 3 18.32 -25.40 25.23
N SER A 4 17.01 -25.37 25.27
CA SER A 4 16.25 -24.28 25.92
C SER A 4 16.36 -24.40 27.44
N VAL A 5 16.73 -23.30 28.10
CA VAL A 5 16.72 -23.17 29.56
C VAL A 5 15.43 -22.47 29.97
N VAL A 6 14.59 -23.19 30.70
CA VAL A 6 13.39 -22.66 31.36
C VAL A 6 13.81 -22.25 32.79
N CYS A 7 13.70 -20.96 33.10
CA CYS A 7 13.84 -20.44 34.46
C CYS A 7 12.49 -20.50 35.18
N PHE A 8 12.44 -21.36 36.22
CA PHE A 8 11.36 -21.38 37.22
C PHE A 8 11.69 -20.38 38.34
N VAL A 9 10.89 -19.37 38.53
CA VAL A 9 10.87 -18.56 39.75
C VAL A 9 9.79 -19.13 40.68
N ARG A 10 10.20 -19.73 41.80
CA ARG A 10 9.31 -20.07 42.90
C ARG A 10 9.09 -18.82 43.74
N SER A 11 7.84 -18.41 43.90
CA SER A 11 7.40 -17.55 44.98
C SER A 11 6.39 -18.33 45.84
N SER A 12 6.80 -18.63 47.03
CA SER A 12 5.96 -19.22 48.05
C SER A 12 5.14 -18.14 48.75
N SER A 13 3.82 -18.19 48.60
CA SER A 13 2.92 -17.58 49.60
C SER A 13 1.73 -18.54 49.80
N ASN A 14 1.73 -19.16 50.96
CA ASN A 14 0.58 -19.88 51.51
C ASN A 14 -0.62 -18.94 51.62
N ARG A 15 -1.62 -19.12 50.76
CA ARG A 15 -3.01 -18.77 51.03
C ARG A 15 -3.81 -20.05 50.87
N SER A 16 -4.40 -20.48 51.99
CA SER A 16 -5.43 -21.50 52.01
C SER A 16 -6.58 -21.08 51.07
N CYS A 17 -6.63 -21.68 49.91
CA CYS A 17 -7.77 -21.60 49.01
C CYS A 17 -8.79 -22.64 49.50
N SER A 18 -9.87 -22.16 50.10
CA SER A 18 -11.06 -22.98 50.32
C SER A 18 -11.52 -23.46 48.94
N MET A 19 -11.51 -24.75 48.70
CA MET A 19 -12.19 -25.39 47.56
C MET A 19 -13.70 -25.13 47.78
N SER A 20 -14.22 -24.02 47.22
CA SER A 20 -15.62 -23.93 46.94
C SER A 20 -15.90 -24.84 45.77
N ASP A 21 -16.59 -25.92 46.01
CA ASP A 21 -17.16 -26.85 45.05
C ASP A 21 -17.87 -26.07 43.94
N VAL A 22 -17.27 -25.98 42.77
CA VAL A 22 -18.00 -25.68 41.54
C VAL A 22 -18.78 -26.94 41.21
N ASN A 23 -19.93 -27.07 41.89
CA ASN A 23 -20.98 -28.04 41.51
C ASN A 23 -21.38 -27.70 40.06
N HIS A 24 -20.79 -28.36 39.07
CA HIS A 24 -21.42 -28.52 37.77
C HIS A 24 -22.69 -29.35 37.96
N ALA A 25 -23.74 -28.74 38.44
CA ALA A 25 -25.06 -29.36 38.50
C ALA A 25 -25.39 -29.75 37.05
N VAL A 26 -25.58 -31.05 36.79
CA VAL A 26 -26.11 -31.56 35.53
C VAL A 26 -27.42 -30.82 35.32
N PRO A 27 -27.59 -30.07 34.19
CA PRO A 27 -28.81 -29.29 33.98
C PRO A 27 -30.04 -30.26 34.03
N SER A 28 -31.11 -29.84 34.67
CA SER A 28 -32.32 -30.63 34.73
C SER A 28 -32.89 -30.88 33.34
N PRO A 29 -33.54 -31.99 33.07
CA PRO A 29 -34.18 -32.22 31.77
C PRO A 29 -35.12 -31.09 31.34
N VAL A 30 -35.73 -30.40 32.28
CA VAL A 30 -36.57 -29.22 32.01
C VAL A 30 -35.74 -28.03 31.54
N GLN A 31 -34.57 -27.81 32.15
CA GLN A 31 -33.65 -26.75 31.71
C GLN A 31 -33.11 -27.04 30.34
N CYS A 32 -32.70 -28.28 30.05
CA CYS A 32 -32.25 -28.68 28.72
C CYS A 32 -33.33 -28.48 27.64
N ALA A 33 -34.59 -28.79 27.97
CA ALA A 33 -35.72 -28.57 27.05
C ALA A 33 -36.00 -27.09 26.82
N HIS A 34 -35.91 -26.26 27.88
CA HIS A 34 -36.01 -24.80 27.77
C HIS A 34 -34.91 -24.20 26.90
N ASP A 35 -33.68 -24.54 27.19
CA ASP A 35 -32.53 -24.09 26.41
C ASP A 35 -32.62 -24.47 24.93
N ALA A 36 -33.12 -25.66 24.65
CA ALA A 36 -33.35 -26.15 23.26
C ALA A 36 -34.43 -25.37 22.54
N ILE A 37 -35.53 -25.02 23.22
CA ILE A 37 -36.63 -24.24 22.64
C ILE A 37 -36.18 -22.83 22.36
N GLU A 38 -35.50 -22.16 23.34
CA GLU A 38 -34.98 -20.81 23.14
C GLU A 38 -33.99 -20.76 21.96
N TYR A 39 -33.01 -21.66 21.93
CA TYR A 39 -32.07 -21.78 20.83
C TYR A 39 -32.77 -22.04 19.50
N GLY A 40 -33.76 -22.95 19.47
CA GLY A 40 -34.50 -23.29 18.25
C GLY A 40 -35.25 -22.07 17.67
N ILE A 41 -35.90 -21.28 18.53
CA ILE A 41 -36.56 -20.03 18.13
C ILE A 41 -35.54 -19.02 17.59
N ASP A 42 -34.49 -18.78 18.33
CA ASP A 42 -33.43 -17.85 17.94
C ASP A 42 -32.75 -18.24 16.62
N ALA A 43 -32.35 -19.51 16.46
CA ALA A 43 -31.72 -20.03 15.26
C ALA A 43 -32.65 -19.92 14.03
N TRP A 44 -33.94 -20.21 14.19
CA TRP A 44 -34.89 -20.00 13.13
C TRP A 44 -35.04 -18.52 12.77
N GLN A 45 -35.17 -17.63 13.76
CA GLN A 45 -35.25 -16.20 13.53
C GLN A 45 -34.01 -15.65 12.84
N ARG A 46 -32.79 -16.05 13.28
CA ARG A 46 -31.53 -15.69 12.63
C ARG A 46 -31.48 -16.16 11.18
N SER A 47 -31.97 -17.37 10.90
CA SER A 47 -31.98 -17.89 9.53
C SER A 47 -32.91 -17.08 8.62
N VAL A 48 -34.12 -16.74 9.10
CA VAL A 48 -35.08 -15.91 8.34
C VAL A 48 -34.48 -14.52 8.08
N LEU A 49 -33.90 -13.90 9.10
CA LEU A 49 -33.29 -12.58 8.98
C LEU A 49 -32.06 -12.61 8.05
N LEU A 50 -31.22 -13.65 8.10
CA LEU A 50 -30.10 -13.82 7.16
C LEU A 50 -30.61 -13.92 5.72
N LEU A 51 -31.67 -14.70 5.44
CA LEU A 51 -32.24 -14.75 4.10
C LEU A 51 -32.74 -13.39 3.62
N ASP A 52 -33.32 -12.59 4.53
CA ASP A 52 -33.73 -11.22 4.21
C ASP A 52 -32.52 -10.26 3.96
N VAL A 53 -31.45 -10.40 4.73
CA VAL A 53 -30.21 -9.68 4.47
C VAL A 53 -29.63 -10.03 3.10
N LEU A 54 -29.64 -11.32 2.71
CA LEU A 54 -29.18 -11.74 1.38
C LEU A 54 -30.11 -11.21 0.26
N ARG A 55 -31.42 -11.15 0.50
CA ARG A 55 -32.39 -10.52 -0.41
C ARG A 55 -32.07 -9.00 -0.58
N GLU A 56 -31.81 -8.33 0.53
CA GLU A 56 -31.46 -6.91 0.52
C GLU A 56 -30.12 -6.65 -0.19
N ARG A 57 -29.11 -7.52 0.02
CA ARG A 57 -27.87 -7.51 -0.77
C ARG A 57 -28.15 -7.55 -2.27
N GLY A 58 -29.07 -8.44 -2.70
CA GLY A 58 -29.47 -8.54 -4.10
C GLY A 58 -30.16 -7.28 -4.61
N ASN A 59 -31.04 -6.66 -3.81
CA ASN A 59 -31.70 -5.40 -4.18
C ASN A 59 -30.67 -4.26 -4.32
N ILE A 60 -29.78 -4.11 -3.36
CA ILE A 60 -28.70 -3.11 -3.38
C ILE A 60 -27.83 -3.27 -4.63
N TYR A 61 -27.46 -4.50 -4.99
CA TYR A 61 -26.73 -4.80 -6.22
C TYR A 61 -27.49 -4.32 -7.47
N LEU A 62 -28.81 -4.61 -7.57
CA LEU A 62 -29.61 -4.20 -8.72
C LEU A 62 -29.80 -2.68 -8.78
N ASP A 63 -30.01 -2.04 -7.64
CA ASP A 63 -30.22 -0.58 -7.58
C ASP A 63 -28.92 0.16 -7.87
N HIS A 64 -27.77 -0.36 -7.39
CA HIS A 64 -26.47 0.18 -7.74
C HIS A 64 -26.19 0.05 -9.25
N ALA A 65 -26.53 -1.11 -9.85
CA ALA A 65 -26.42 -1.29 -11.30
C ALA A 65 -27.31 -0.31 -12.09
N ARG A 66 -28.55 -0.08 -11.65
CA ARG A 66 -29.49 0.87 -12.28
C ARG A 66 -29.03 2.32 -12.16
N SER A 67 -28.35 2.68 -11.09
CA SER A 67 -27.81 4.02 -10.87
C SER A 67 -26.51 4.31 -11.64
N GLY A 68 -26.05 3.38 -12.49
CA GLY A 68 -24.80 3.53 -13.26
C GLY A 68 -23.55 3.17 -12.50
N GLN A 69 -23.65 2.49 -11.37
CA GLN A 69 -22.55 2.02 -10.53
C GLN A 69 -21.56 3.15 -10.14
N PRO A 70 -22.05 4.21 -9.49
CA PRO A 70 -21.15 5.28 -9.03
C PRO A 70 -20.12 4.77 -8.02
N PRO A 71 -18.98 5.45 -7.83
CA PRO A 71 -18.04 5.14 -6.76
C PRO A 71 -18.70 5.04 -5.38
N VAL A 72 -18.32 4.04 -4.60
CA VAL A 72 -18.83 3.85 -3.24
C VAL A 72 -17.90 4.57 -2.26
N LEU A 73 -18.14 5.86 -2.09
CA LEU A 73 -17.41 6.74 -1.20
C LEU A 73 -18.28 7.22 -0.03
N ALA A 74 -17.63 7.48 1.11
CA ALA A 74 -18.25 8.13 2.26
C ALA A 74 -18.33 9.66 2.10
N PHE A 75 -17.84 10.20 0.99
CA PHE A 75 -17.72 11.62 0.68
C PHE A 75 -18.54 11.98 -0.55
N GLU A 76 -19.10 13.16 -0.57
CA GLU A 76 -19.62 13.76 -1.80
C GLU A 76 -18.46 14.14 -2.72
N TYR A 77 -18.70 14.08 -4.04
CA TYR A 77 -17.69 14.39 -5.03
C TYR A 77 -18.30 15.04 -6.28
N GLU A 78 -17.47 15.79 -6.97
CA GLU A 78 -17.79 16.45 -8.25
C GLU A 78 -16.82 15.94 -9.32
N VAL A 79 -17.34 15.40 -10.42
CA VAL A 79 -16.51 15.01 -11.58
C VAL A 79 -16.06 16.29 -12.29
N ILE A 80 -14.74 16.51 -12.32
CA ILE A 80 -14.16 17.71 -12.92
C ILE A 80 -13.50 17.46 -14.27
N MET A 81 -13.16 16.20 -14.57
CA MET A 81 -12.67 15.78 -15.87
C MET A 81 -13.12 14.35 -16.17
N ASP A 82 -13.67 14.14 -17.35
CA ASP A 82 -14.10 12.83 -17.85
C ASP A 82 -13.12 12.40 -18.96
N GLY A 83 -12.38 11.32 -18.71
CA GLY A 83 -11.39 10.79 -19.64
C GLY A 83 -11.97 10.28 -20.95
N ARG A 84 -13.27 9.98 -20.99
CA ARG A 84 -13.97 9.58 -22.22
C ARG A 84 -14.08 10.72 -23.25
N ALA A 85 -13.94 11.96 -22.81
CA ALA A 85 -13.95 13.15 -23.66
C ALA A 85 -12.54 13.54 -24.17
N LEU A 86 -11.49 12.84 -23.75
CA LEU A 86 -10.11 13.11 -24.19
C LEU A 86 -9.87 12.64 -25.65
N PRO A 87 -8.85 13.17 -26.32
CA PRO A 87 -8.48 12.74 -27.69
C PRO A 87 -8.21 11.25 -27.83
N GLN A 88 -7.74 10.62 -26.78
CA GLN A 88 -7.65 9.17 -26.62
C GLN A 88 -8.54 8.77 -25.44
N PRO A 89 -9.79 8.37 -25.73
CA PRO A 89 -10.77 8.12 -24.69
C PRO A 89 -10.32 6.99 -23.74
N ALA A 90 -10.54 7.24 -22.44
CA ALA A 90 -10.36 6.26 -21.38
C ALA A 90 -11.55 6.35 -20.42
N ASN A 91 -12.06 5.22 -19.94
CA ASN A 91 -13.19 5.19 -19.02
C ASN A 91 -12.83 5.58 -17.58
N TYR A 92 -11.91 6.51 -17.44
CA TYR A 92 -11.47 7.08 -16.16
C TYR A 92 -12.00 8.51 -15.99
N ALA A 93 -12.17 8.91 -14.76
CA ALA A 93 -12.56 10.28 -14.43
C ALA A 93 -11.80 10.77 -13.19
N LEU A 94 -11.58 12.08 -13.16
CA LEU A 94 -11.06 12.80 -12.02
C LEU A 94 -12.23 13.47 -11.28
N ALA A 95 -12.43 13.13 -10.02
CA ALA A 95 -13.39 13.76 -9.14
C ALA A 95 -12.68 14.62 -8.09
N ARG A 96 -13.24 15.77 -7.79
CA ARG A 96 -12.91 16.58 -6.61
C ARG A 96 -13.76 16.11 -5.45
N ILE A 97 -13.16 15.83 -4.32
CA ILE A 97 -13.87 15.50 -3.09
C ILE A 97 -14.39 16.77 -2.43
N VAL A 98 -15.66 16.76 -2.05
CA VAL A 98 -16.28 17.84 -1.30
C VAL A 98 -16.07 17.58 0.19
N PRO A 99 -15.39 18.50 0.92
CA PRO A 99 -15.22 18.33 2.36
C PRO A 99 -16.59 18.25 3.06
N PRO A 100 -16.78 17.28 3.97
CA PRO A 100 -18.01 17.21 4.76
C PRO A 100 -18.20 18.43 5.66
N ASP A 101 -19.45 18.73 6.02
CA ASP A 101 -19.77 19.81 6.97
C ASP A 101 -19.00 19.64 8.28
N GLY A 102 -18.38 20.74 8.74
CA GLY A 102 -17.55 20.73 9.96
C GLY A 102 -16.11 20.27 9.75
N SER A 103 -15.70 19.93 8.54
CA SER A 103 -14.29 19.73 8.19
C SER A 103 -13.53 21.06 8.24
N PRO A 104 -12.19 21.03 8.50
CA PRO A 104 -11.36 22.21 8.32
C PRO A 104 -11.49 22.78 6.91
N GLU A 105 -11.36 24.09 6.79
CA GLU A 105 -11.33 24.75 5.48
C GLU A 105 -10.10 24.25 4.68
N THR A 106 -10.33 23.95 3.42
CA THR A 106 -9.25 23.51 2.52
C THR A 106 -8.31 24.67 2.23
N ASP A 107 -7.03 24.50 2.56
CA ASP A 107 -5.99 25.48 2.28
C ASP A 107 -5.49 25.33 0.83
N PRO A 108 -5.67 26.35 -0.04
CA PRO A 108 -5.27 26.29 -1.44
C PRO A 108 -3.73 26.21 -1.63
N LYS A 109 -2.94 26.54 -0.61
CA LYS A 109 -1.49 26.46 -0.64
C LYS A 109 -0.99 25.06 -0.31
N LYS A 110 -1.79 24.27 0.38
CA LYS A 110 -1.42 22.90 0.70
C LYS A 110 -1.43 22.03 -0.56
N ARG A 111 -0.51 21.08 -0.59
CA ARG A 111 -0.35 20.10 -1.65
C ARG A 111 -1.66 19.35 -1.92
N PRO A 112 -2.13 19.24 -3.16
CA PRO A 112 -3.27 18.40 -3.50
C PRO A 112 -2.97 16.92 -3.32
N PHE A 113 -3.96 16.13 -2.91
CA PHE A 113 -3.92 14.68 -2.82
C PHE A 113 -4.73 14.07 -3.94
N ILE A 114 -4.19 13.05 -4.59
CA ILE A 114 -4.87 12.29 -5.64
C ILE A 114 -4.82 10.82 -5.28
N VAL A 115 -5.98 10.25 -4.96
CA VAL A 115 -6.13 8.82 -4.67
C VAL A 115 -6.54 8.10 -5.95
N ILE A 116 -5.76 7.10 -6.34
CA ILE A 116 -5.99 6.27 -7.54
C ILE A 116 -6.58 4.94 -7.11
N ASP A 117 -7.82 4.70 -7.52
CA ASP A 117 -8.53 3.45 -7.19
C ASP A 117 -7.97 2.26 -7.98
N PRO A 118 -7.81 1.08 -7.36
CA PRO A 118 -7.31 -0.10 -8.04
C PRO A 118 -8.33 -0.73 -8.97
N ARG A 119 -7.93 -1.02 -10.21
CA ARG A 119 -8.74 -1.74 -11.17
C ARG A 119 -8.61 -3.26 -10.96
N ALA A 120 -9.28 -3.78 -9.94
CA ALA A 120 -9.17 -5.16 -9.48
C ALA A 120 -10.45 -6.01 -9.69
N GLY A 121 -11.37 -5.51 -10.52
CA GLY A 121 -12.61 -6.21 -10.89
C GLY A 121 -13.86 -5.79 -10.10
N HIS A 122 -13.69 -5.23 -8.89
CA HIS A 122 -14.77 -4.57 -8.14
C HIS A 122 -14.92 -3.11 -8.58
N GLY A 123 -15.99 -2.44 -8.12
CA GLY A 123 -16.21 -1.02 -8.35
C GLY A 123 -15.28 -0.13 -7.52
N PRO A 124 -15.15 1.16 -7.89
CA PRO A 124 -14.28 2.09 -7.21
C PRO A 124 -14.80 2.49 -5.82
N GLY A 125 -13.85 2.76 -4.88
CA GLY A 125 -14.15 3.17 -3.51
C GLY A 125 -12.99 3.08 -2.54
N ILE A 126 -11.87 2.42 -2.91
CA ILE A 126 -10.70 2.27 -2.03
C ILE A 126 -10.05 3.62 -1.77
N GLY A 127 -9.69 3.88 -0.51
CA GLY A 127 -9.12 5.15 -0.06
C GLY A 127 -10.16 6.17 0.42
N GLY A 128 -11.46 5.97 0.08
CA GLY A 128 -12.55 6.84 0.49
C GLY A 128 -13.82 6.13 0.97
N PHE A 129 -13.79 4.80 1.13
CA PHE A 129 -14.93 3.97 1.52
C PHE A 129 -15.52 4.32 2.90
N LYS A 130 -14.70 4.89 3.80
CA LYS A 130 -15.09 5.34 5.13
C LYS A 130 -14.59 6.74 5.40
N MET A 131 -15.20 7.41 6.40
CA MET A 131 -14.72 8.72 6.87
C MET A 131 -13.30 8.66 7.44
N ASP A 132 -12.95 7.59 8.16
CA ASP A 132 -11.57 7.30 8.60
C ASP A 132 -10.86 6.53 7.47
N SER A 133 -10.30 7.27 6.52
CA SER A 133 -9.62 6.79 5.32
C SER A 133 -8.55 7.79 4.89
N GLU A 134 -7.79 7.47 3.86
CA GLU A 134 -6.76 8.36 3.29
C GLU A 134 -7.35 9.72 2.91
N ILE A 135 -8.48 9.73 2.20
CA ILE A 135 -9.21 10.96 1.86
C ILE A 135 -9.62 11.72 3.13
N GLY A 136 -10.20 11.01 4.11
CA GLY A 136 -10.65 11.65 5.35
C GLY A 136 -9.52 12.26 6.16
N ILE A 137 -8.34 11.64 6.18
CA ILE A 137 -7.15 12.18 6.87
C ILE A 137 -6.66 13.43 6.17
N ALA A 138 -6.51 13.37 4.84
CA ALA A 138 -6.06 14.50 4.04
C ALA A 138 -6.99 15.72 4.21
N LEU A 139 -8.31 15.51 4.20
CA LEU A 139 -9.28 16.58 4.44
C LEU A 139 -9.19 17.12 5.87
N LYS A 140 -9.02 16.28 6.89
CA LYS A 140 -8.81 16.71 8.28
C LYS A 140 -7.57 17.56 8.46
N GLN A 141 -6.56 17.36 7.62
CA GLN A 141 -5.35 18.18 7.59
C GLN A 141 -5.47 19.40 6.67
N GLY A 142 -6.63 19.63 6.03
CA GLY A 142 -6.90 20.78 5.18
C GLY A 142 -6.32 20.69 3.76
N HIS A 143 -5.94 19.48 3.28
CA HIS A 143 -5.48 19.29 1.91
C HIS A 143 -6.63 19.22 0.91
N PRO A 144 -6.51 19.82 -0.30
CA PRO A 144 -7.40 19.54 -1.41
C PRO A 144 -7.31 18.07 -1.82
N CYS A 145 -8.44 17.37 -1.98
CA CYS A 145 -8.47 15.96 -2.32
C CYS A 145 -9.18 15.68 -3.63
N TYR A 146 -8.60 14.77 -4.38
CA TYR A 146 -9.10 14.26 -5.65
C TYR A 146 -9.11 12.74 -5.63
N PHE A 147 -10.05 12.16 -6.41
CA PHE A 147 -10.20 10.73 -6.54
C PHE A 147 -10.26 10.36 -8.02
N VAL A 148 -9.35 9.50 -8.46
CA VAL A 148 -9.34 8.93 -9.81
C VAL A 148 -10.08 7.61 -9.77
N PHE A 149 -11.14 7.51 -10.54
CA PHE A 149 -11.98 6.32 -10.62
C PHE A 149 -12.30 5.98 -12.08
N PHE A 150 -12.87 4.80 -12.29
CA PHE A 150 -13.24 4.32 -13.63
C PHE A 150 -14.72 3.98 -13.71
N PHE A 151 -15.28 4.05 -14.93
CA PHE A 151 -16.67 3.68 -15.21
C PHE A 151 -16.82 2.18 -15.43
N PRO A 152 -18.05 1.62 -15.30
CA PRO A 152 -18.31 0.18 -15.38
C PRO A 152 -17.93 -0.48 -16.70
N HIS A 153 -17.94 0.27 -17.78
CA HIS A 153 -17.63 -0.21 -19.13
C HIS A 153 -16.37 0.48 -19.64
N PRO A 154 -15.39 -0.28 -20.17
CA PRO A 154 -14.20 0.31 -20.80
C PRO A 154 -14.57 0.98 -22.12
N GLU A 155 -13.76 1.98 -22.54
CA GLU A 155 -13.86 2.56 -23.87
C GLU A 155 -13.31 1.59 -24.93
N PRO A 156 -13.91 1.55 -26.14
CA PRO A 156 -13.39 0.73 -27.21
C PRO A 156 -11.92 1.06 -27.51
N SER A 157 -11.07 0.03 -27.64
CA SER A 157 -9.63 0.15 -27.90
C SER A 157 -8.81 0.85 -26.82
N GLN A 158 -9.37 1.04 -25.64
CA GLN A 158 -8.64 1.53 -24.47
C GLN A 158 -7.51 0.57 -24.10
N THR A 159 -6.36 1.14 -23.77
CA THR A 159 -5.16 0.42 -23.33
C THR A 159 -4.64 1.02 -22.03
N ILE A 160 -3.71 0.34 -21.35
CA ILE A 160 -3.03 0.91 -20.17
C ILE A 160 -2.32 2.23 -20.51
N GLU A 161 -1.79 2.37 -21.73
CA GLU A 161 -1.18 3.63 -22.16
C GLU A 161 -2.19 4.77 -22.30
N SER A 162 -3.38 4.50 -22.85
CA SER A 162 -4.44 5.53 -22.92
C SER A 162 -4.94 5.94 -21.54
N VAL A 163 -5.00 4.99 -20.60
CA VAL A 163 -5.30 5.26 -19.19
C VAL A 163 -4.23 6.17 -18.58
N THR A 164 -2.94 5.82 -18.72
CA THR A 164 -1.83 6.64 -18.21
C THR A 164 -1.85 8.06 -18.79
N ARG A 165 -2.16 8.22 -20.10
CA ARG A 165 -2.31 9.55 -20.72
C ARG A 165 -3.49 10.34 -20.14
N ALA A 166 -4.60 9.67 -19.85
CA ALA A 166 -5.73 10.33 -19.18
C ALA A 166 -5.34 10.80 -17.77
N GLU A 167 -4.62 9.95 -17.02
CA GLU A 167 -4.13 10.30 -15.69
C GLU A 167 -3.11 11.46 -15.73
N ILE A 168 -2.24 11.55 -16.75
CA ILE A 168 -1.37 12.72 -16.99
C ILE A 168 -2.22 13.98 -17.16
N ALA A 169 -3.27 13.93 -17.98
CA ALA A 169 -4.17 15.07 -18.15
C ALA A 169 -4.90 15.45 -16.84
N PHE A 170 -5.18 14.46 -15.99
CA PHE A 170 -5.74 14.73 -14.65
C PHE A 170 -4.74 15.45 -13.75
N LEU A 171 -3.46 15.06 -13.78
CA LEU A 171 -2.40 15.77 -13.05
C LEU A 171 -2.27 17.22 -13.54
N GLU A 172 -2.30 17.44 -14.85
CA GLU A 172 -2.29 18.79 -15.44
C GLU A 172 -3.47 19.63 -14.96
N CYS A 173 -4.67 19.05 -14.95
CA CYS A 173 -5.88 19.72 -14.46
C CYS A 173 -5.75 20.10 -12.97
N VAL A 174 -5.23 19.21 -12.12
CA VAL A 174 -5.03 19.49 -10.70
C VAL A 174 -3.97 20.58 -10.52
N ALA A 175 -2.84 20.49 -11.21
CA ALA A 175 -1.79 21.52 -11.14
C ALA A 175 -2.30 22.92 -11.55
N GLN A 176 -3.13 23.00 -12.61
CA GLN A 176 -3.73 24.26 -13.06
C GLN A 176 -4.74 24.84 -12.04
N ARG A 177 -5.40 23.98 -11.26
CA ARG A 177 -6.35 24.40 -10.22
C ARG A 177 -5.68 24.86 -8.93
N HIS A 178 -4.43 24.45 -8.72
CA HIS A 178 -3.64 24.75 -7.53
C HIS A 178 -2.29 25.38 -7.87
N PRO A 179 -2.29 26.56 -8.54
CA PRO A 179 -1.05 27.24 -8.96
C PRO A 179 -0.22 27.73 -7.77
N ASP A 180 -0.85 27.94 -6.61
CA ASP A 180 -0.21 28.42 -5.39
C ASP A 180 0.19 27.29 -4.43
N ALA A 181 -0.02 26.02 -4.81
CA ALA A 181 0.36 24.90 -3.99
C ALA A 181 1.89 24.87 -3.74
N GLU A 182 2.28 24.54 -2.53
CA GLU A 182 3.68 24.53 -2.10
C GLU A 182 4.54 23.54 -2.89
N ASP A 183 3.95 22.44 -3.37
CA ASP A 183 4.63 21.43 -4.18
C ASP A 183 3.62 20.61 -5.04
N LYS A 184 4.14 19.67 -5.84
CA LYS A 184 3.40 18.79 -6.74
C LYS A 184 2.41 17.90 -6.00
N PRO A 185 1.32 17.43 -6.68
CA PRO A 185 0.32 16.56 -6.08
C PRO A 185 0.91 15.28 -5.46
N PHE A 186 0.43 14.91 -4.28
CA PHE A 186 0.73 13.64 -3.64
C PHE A 186 -0.16 12.53 -4.24
N LEU A 187 0.45 11.46 -4.73
CA LEU A 187 -0.27 10.36 -5.36
C LEU A 187 -0.39 9.18 -4.39
N ILE A 188 -1.59 8.68 -4.17
CA ILE A 188 -1.85 7.48 -3.39
C ILE A 188 -2.37 6.40 -4.32
N GLY A 189 -1.60 5.34 -4.48
CA GLY A 189 -1.95 4.17 -5.28
C GLY A 189 -2.22 2.96 -4.39
N ASN A 190 -3.48 2.54 -4.30
CA ASN A 190 -3.90 1.41 -3.50
C ASN A 190 -3.90 0.12 -4.33
N CYS A 191 -3.38 -0.99 -3.78
CA CYS A 191 -3.34 -2.28 -4.46
C CYS A 191 -2.80 -2.14 -5.90
N GLN A 192 -3.57 -2.51 -6.91
CA GLN A 192 -3.18 -2.32 -8.32
C GLN A 192 -3.06 -0.85 -8.75
N GLY A 193 -3.65 0.10 -8.03
CA GLY A 193 -3.43 1.53 -8.23
C GLY A 193 -1.99 1.96 -8.00
N GLY A 194 -1.23 1.22 -7.19
CA GLY A 194 0.17 1.52 -6.90
C GLY A 194 1.11 1.32 -8.10
N TRP A 195 1.00 0.21 -8.83
CA TRP A 195 1.80 0.08 -10.05
C TRP A 195 1.37 1.06 -11.15
N ALA A 196 0.07 1.44 -11.20
CA ALA A 196 -0.41 2.48 -12.10
C ALA A 196 0.20 3.84 -11.73
N ALA A 197 0.22 4.21 -10.45
CA ALA A 197 0.88 5.43 -9.95
C ALA A 197 2.39 5.44 -10.26
N LEU A 198 3.08 4.30 -10.15
CA LEU A 198 4.49 4.19 -10.53
C LEU A 198 4.69 4.42 -12.03
N ILE A 199 3.87 3.83 -12.89
CA ILE A 199 3.92 4.04 -14.34
C ILE A 199 3.65 5.51 -14.67
N LEU A 200 2.62 6.10 -14.07
CA LEU A 200 2.28 7.51 -14.22
C LEU A 200 3.44 8.42 -13.83
N ALA A 201 4.04 8.19 -12.66
CA ALA A 201 5.18 8.99 -12.18
C ALA A 201 6.45 8.78 -13.02
N ALA A 202 6.69 7.58 -13.55
CA ALA A 202 7.80 7.31 -14.45
C ALA A 202 7.61 7.95 -15.85
N ALA A 203 6.35 8.07 -16.30
CA ALA A 203 6.00 8.70 -17.58
C ALA A 203 5.96 10.22 -17.51
N ALA A 204 5.61 10.79 -16.35
CA ALA A 204 5.49 12.24 -16.12
C ALA A 204 6.20 12.68 -14.82
N PRO A 205 7.54 12.47 -14.70
CA PRO A 205 8.28 12.71 -13.45
C PRO A 205 8.26 14.17 -13.01
N GLU A 206 8.07 15.10 -13.95
CA GLU A 206 8.00 16.53 -13.64
C GLU A 206 6.67 16.97 -13.03
N MET A 207 5.64 16.10 -13.07
CA MET A 207 4.30 16.45 -12.62
C MET A 207 3.91 15.73 -11.34
N ALA A 208 4.41 14.51 -11.14
CA ALA A 208 4.13 13.70 -9.96
C ALA A 208 4.93 14.20 -8.75
N GLY A 209 4.24 14.41 -7.63
CA GLY A 209 4.83 14.59 -6.30
C GLY A 209 5.18 13.24 -5.65
N PRO A 210 5.36 13.18 -4.32
CA PRO A 210 5.59 11.93 -3.62
C PRO A 210 4.49 10.92 -3.89
N LEU A 211 4.83 9.63 -3.78
CA LEU A 211 3.90 8.51 -3.99
C LEU A 211 3.76 7.73 -2.70
N LEU A 212 2.52 7.32 -2.36
CA LEU A 212 2.24 6.26 -1.40
C LEU A 212 1.68 5.04 -2.14
N LEU A 213 2.37 3.92 -2.02
CA LEU A 213 1.98 2.63 -2.58
C LEU A 213 1.49 1.75 -1.43
N ALA A 214 0.19 1.62 -1.24
CA ALA A 214 -0.37 0.84 -0.16
C ALA A 214 -0.78 -0.56 -0.64
N GLY A 215 -0.19 -1.61 -0.06
CA GLY A 215 -0.48 -3.00 -0.42
C GLY A 215 -0.35 -3.28 -1.93
N SER A 216 0.62 -2.66 -2.60
CA SER A 216 0.72 -2.64 -4.05
C SER A 216 1.72 -3.67 -4.57
N PRO A 217 1.30 -4.67 -5.36
CA PRO A 217 2.21 -5.65 -5.93
C PRO A 217 2.95 -5.04 -7.13
N VAL A 218 4.28 -5.08 -7.08
CA VAL A 218 5.16 -4.59 -8.16
C VAL A 218 6.07 -5.69 -8.68
N SER A 219 6.59 -6.56 -7.79
CA SER A 219 7.40 -7.74 -8.14
C SER A 219 6.61 -9.02 -7.90
N TYR A 220 5.90 -9.52 -8.91
CA TYR A 220 4.95 -10.63 -8.76
C TYR A 220 5.58 -12.00 -8.54
N TRP A 221 6.84 -12.19 -8.90
CA TRP A 221 7.55 -13.44 -8.67
C TRP A 221 8.04 -13.61 -7.23
N ALA A 222 8.20 -12.49 -6.54
CA ALA A 222 8.68 -12.47 -5.17
C ALA A 222 7.69 -13.11 -4.18
N GLY A 223 8.22 -13.75 -3.15
CA GLY A 223 7.43 -14.37 -2.09
C GLY A 223 8.13 -15.53 -1.42
N VAL A 224 7.63 -15.91 -0.25
CA VAL A 224 8.20 -16.99 0.56
C VAL A 224 7.55 -18.33 0.21
N ALA A 225 8.35 -19.34 -0.02
CA ALA A 225 7.90 -20.72 -0.22
C ALA A 225 7.01 -21.19 0.95
N GLY A 226 5.92 -21.88 0.63
CA GLY A 226 4.94 -22.35 1.62
C GLY A 226 4.02 -21.25 2.19
N LYS A 227 4.19 -19.97 1.82
CA LYS A 227 3.39 -18.86 2.35
C LYS A 227 2.61 -18.07 1.30
N ASN A 228 3.15 -17.95 0.09
CA ASN A 228 2.59 -17.08 -0.95
C ASN A 228 2.24 -17.86 -2.22
N PRO A 229 1.20 -18.72 -2.19
CA PRO A 229 0.86 -19.63 -3.30
C PRO A 229 0.27 -18.91 -4.51
N MET A 230 -0.28 -17.69 -4.36
CA MET A 230 -0.91 -16.94 -5.44
C MET A 230 0.04 -16.71 -6.63
N ARG A 231 1.33 -16.49 -6.38
CA ARG A 231 2.35 -16.29 -7.41
C ARG A 231 2.49 -17.46 -8.40
N TYR A 232 2.12 -18.66 -8.00
CA TYR A 232 2.20 -19.87 -8.82
C TYR A 232 1.02 -20.02 -9.80
N THR A 233 -0.09 -19.32 -9.56
CA THR A 233 -1.34 -19.49 -10.31
C THR A 233 -1.16 -19.25 -11.80
N GLY A 234 -0.44 -18.19 -12.19
CA GLY A 234 -0.16 -17.89 -13.60
C GLY A 234 0.56 -19.03 -14.33
N GLY A 235 1.52 -19.67 -13.63
CA GLY A 235 2.21 -20.85 -14.16
C GLY A 235 1.28 -22.04 -14.34
N LEU A 236 0.53 -22.40 -13.31
CA LEU A 236 -0.36 -23.56 -13.34
C LEU A 236 -1.49 -23.41 -14.35
N LEU A 237 -1.93 -22.20 -14.63
CA LEU A 237 -2.89 -21.89 -15.70
C LEU A 237 -2.26 -21.86 -17.09
N GLY A 238 -0.96 -22.11 -17.23
CA GLY A 238 -0.24 -22.11 -18.48
C GLY A 238 0.01 -20.71 -19.08
N GLY A 239 -0.02 -19.69 -18.24
CA GLY A 239 0.28 -18.31 -18.60
C GLY A 239 -0.97 -17.43 -18.79
N THR A 240 -0.93 -16.54 -19.79
CA THR A 240 -1.87 -15.44 -19.96
C THR A 240 -3.07 -15.77 -20.87
N TRP A 241 -3.00 -16.83 -21.66
CA TRP A 241 -3.98 -17.18 -22.69
C TRP A 241 -5.41 -17.34 -22.16
N LEU A 242 -5.60 -17.77 -20.89
CA LEU A 242 -6.93 -17.88 -20.29
C LEU A 242 -7.59 -16.50 -20.06
N ALA A 243 -6.81 -15.46 -19.78
CA ALA A 243 -7.34 -14.10 -19.69
C ALA A 243 -7.82 -13.63 -21.08
N SER A 244 -7.04 -13.93 -22.12
CA SER A 244 -7.40 -13.67 -23.52
C SER A 244 -8.66 -14.43 -23.94
N PHE A 245 -8.75 -15.72 -23.56
CA PHE A 245 -9.94 -16.54 -23.81
C PHE A 245 -11.18 -15.97 -23.14
N ALA A 246 -11.09 -15.58 -21.87
CA ALA A 246 -12.20 -14.97 -21.14
C ALA A 246 -12.63 -13.63 -21.80
N GLY A 247 -11.68 -12.82 -22.25
CA GLY A 247 -11.95 -11.60 -23.00
C GLY A 247 -12.62 -11.86 -24.35
N ASP A 248 -12.15 -12.85 -25.12
CA ASP A 248 -12.75 -13.23 -26.40
C ASP A 248 -14.18 -13.78 -26.21
N CYS A 249 -14.43 -14.62 -25.19
CA CYS A 249 -15.78 -15.06 -24.82
C CYS A 249 -16.68 -13.88 -24.41
N GLY A 250 -16.10 -12.84 -23.81
CA GLY A 250 -16.78 -11.60 -23.44
C GLY A 250 -16.95 -10.60 -24.59
N ASN A 251 -16.73 -11.02 -25.86
CA ASN A 251 -16.79 -10.16 -27.05
C ASN A 251 -15.86 -8.95 -26.93
N GLY A 252 -14.60 -9.19 -26.55
CA GLY A 252 -13.56 -8.17 -26.37
C GLY A 252 -13.51 -7.55 -24.97
N THR A 253 -14.40 -7.97 -24.05
CA THR A 253 -14.41 -7.47 -22.68
C THR A 253 -14.20 -8.59 -21.67
N PHE A 254 -13.32 -8.35 -20.69
CA PHE A 254 -13.08 -9.24 -19.56
C PHE A 254 -14.01 -8.89 -18.39
N ASP A 255 -14.70 -9.87 -17.81
CA ASP A 255 -15.56 -9.65 -16.64
C ASP A 255 -14.74 -9.64 -15.35
N GLY A 256 -14.72 -8.50 -14.65
CA GLY A 256 -14.03 -8.34 -13.38
C GLY A 256 -14.51 -9.24 -12.25
N ALA A 257 -15.71 -9.80 -12.37
CA ALA A 257 -16.21 -10.84 -11.44
C ALA A 257 -15.24 -12.03 -11.34
N ASN A 258 -14.49 -12.33 -12.40
CA ASN A 258 -13.51 -13.42 -12.39
C ASN A 258 -12.30 -13.10 -11.49
N LEU A 259 -11.86 -11.84 -11.45
CA LEU A 259 -10.78 -11.41 -10.54
C LEU A 259 -11.24 -11.43 -9.09
N VAL A 260 -12.43 -10.89 -8.80
CA VAL A 260 -13.00 -10.90 -7.45
C VAL A 260 -13.17 -12.32 -6.94
N ASN A 261 -13.66 -13.24 -7.77
CA ASN A 261 -13.78 -14.64 -7.41
C ASN A 261 -12.42 -15.29 -7.11
N ASN A 262 -11.36 -14.93 -7.85
CA ASN A 262 -10.01 -15.42 -7.58
C ASN A 262 -9.52 -14.98 -6.19
N PHE A 263 -9.76 -13.72 -5.81
CA PHE A 263 -9.41 -13.23 -4.47
C PHE A 263 -10.21 -13.91 -3.36
N GLU A 264 -11.51 -14.14 -3.57
CA GLU A 264 -12.35 -14.85 -2.60
C GLU A 264 -11.90 -16.30 -2.38
N GLN A 265 -11.50 -16.99 -3.44
CA GLN A 265 -11.01 -18.37 -3.34
C GLN A 265 -9.70 -18.51 -2.58
N MET A 266 -8.94 -17.43 -2.38
CA MET A 266 -7.70 -17.47 -1.59
C MET A 266 -7.94 -17.73 -0.11
N ASN A 267 -9.13 -17.39 0.40
CA ASN A 267 -9.51 -17.59 1.80
C ASN A 267 -10.81 -18.39 1.91
N PRO A 268 -10.78 -19.72 1.71
CA PRO A 268 -11.97 -20.56 1.73
C PRO A 268 -12.75 -20.50 3.03
N SER A 269 -12.08 -20.37 4.17
CA SER A 269 -12.75 -20.29 5.48
C SER A 269 -13.61 -19.03 5.60
N ASN A 270 -13.14 -17.89 5.06
CA ASN A 270 -13.93 -16.67 5.02
C ASN A 270 -15.07 -16.77 3.98
N THR A 271 -14.72 -17.16 2.77
CA THR A 271 -15.68 -17.14 1.63
C THR A 271 -16.83 -18.10 1.79
N TYR A 272 -16.55 -19.34 2.22
CA TYR A 272 -17.57 -20.39 2.30
C TYR A 272 -18.24 -20.49 3.67
N TRP A 273 -17.70 -19.83 4.71
CA TRP A 273 -18.26 -19.96 6.04
C TRP A 273 -18.28 -18.66 6.84
N THR A 274 -17.13 -18.14 7.23
CA THR A 274 -16.99 -17.11 8.28
C THR A 274 -17.75 -15.83 7.93
N LYS A 275 -17.71 -15.38 6.68
CA LYS A 275 -18.37 -14.15 6.22
C LYS A 275 -19.89 -14.19 6.49
N LEU A 276 -20.56 -15.23 6.05
CA LEU A 276 -22.00 -15.35 6.24
C LEU A 276 -22.39 -15.82 7.65
N TYR A 277 -21.56 -16.69 8.26
CA TYR A 277 -21.80 -17.10 9.63
C TYR A 277 -21.69 -15.92 10.62
N ASN A 278 -20.76 -14.99 10.39
CA ASN A 278 -20.69 -13.79 11.21
C ASN A 278 -21.96 -12.94 11.12
N VAL A 279 -22.55 -12.79 9.93
CA VAL A 279 -23.84 -12.09 9.77
C VAL A 279 -24.96 -12.86 10.47
N TYR A 280 -24.99 -14.19 10.35
CA TYR A 280 -25.96 -15.04 11.01
C TYR A 280 -25.87 -14.97 12.54
N ALA A 281 -24.65 -15.11 13.07
CA ALA A 281 -24.42 -15.14 14.51
C ALA A 281 -24.68 -13.78 15.18
N ASN A 282 -24.43 -12.69 14.46
CA ASN A 282 -24.57 -11.30 14.93
C ASN A 282 -25.65 -10.55 14.14
N ILE A 283 -26.77 -11.20 13.87
CA ILE A 283 -27.81 -10.72 12.93
C ILE A 283 -28.43 -9.38 13.37
N ASP A 284 -28.34 -9.06 14.65
CA ASP A 284 -28.91 -7.85 15.22
C ASP A 284 -27.99 -6.62 15.07
N THR A 285 -26.70 -6.81 14.69
CA THR A 285 -25.68 -5.74 14.64
C THR A 285 -24.85 -5.68 13.35
N GLU A 286 -24.61 -6.82 12.68
CA GLU A 286 -23.71 -6.92 11.52
C GLU A 286 -24.33 -6.61 10.14
N PRO A 287 -25.65 -6.68 9.90
CA PRO A 287 -26.21 -6.55 8.57
C PRO A 287 -25.85 -5.25 7.85
N ALA A 288 -25.89 -4.11 8.55
CA ALA A 288 -25.60 -2.80 7.95
C ALA A 288 -24.18 -2.76 7.38
N ARG A 289 -23.17 -3.19 8.16
CA ARG A 289 -21.76 -3.25 7.76
C ARG A 289 -21.53 -4.22 6.59
N PHE A 290 -22.19 -5.38 6.65
CA PHE A 290 -22.13 -6.38 5.57
C PHE A 290 -22.71 -5.84 4.26
N LEU A 291 -23.88 -5.21 4.29
CA LEU A 291 -24.54 -4.66 3.11
C LEU A 291 -23.78 -3.51 2.49
N GLU A 292 -23.18 -2.64 3.30
CA GLU A 292 -22.30 -1.56 2.85
C GLU A 292 -21.08 -2.11 2.12
N PHE A 293 -20.43 -3.12 2.70
CA PHE A 293 -19.28 -3.80 2.07
C PHE A 293 -19.67 -4.49 0.76
N GLU A 294 -20.79 -5.24 0.74
CA GLU A 294 -21.24 -5.98 -0.44
C GLU A 294 -21.72 -5.07 -1.58
N ARG A 295 -22.17 -3.85 -1.27
CA ARG A 295 -22.48 -2.83 -2.28
C ARG A 295 -21.25 -2.49 -3.13
N TRP A 296 -20.11 -2.31 -2.47
CA TRP A 296 -18.83 -2.05 -3.12
C TRP A 296 -18.24 -3.30 -3.76
N TRP A 297 -18.06 -4.36 -2.96
CA TRP A 297 -17.39 -5.60 -3.39
C TRP A 297 -18.13 -6.34 -4.51
N GLY A 298 -19.44 -6.29 -4.51
CA GLY A 298 -20.29 -6.92 -5.52
C GLY A 298 -20.49 -6.11 -6.81
N GLY A 299 -20.01 -4.89 -6.87
CA GLY A 299 -20.09 -4.03 -8.06
C GLY A 299 -19.04 -4.40 -9.10
N HIS A 300 -19.23 -5.51 -9.82
CA HIS A 300 -18.22 -5.99 -10.77
C HIS A 300 -18.16 -5.14 -12.04
N PHE A 301 -16.97 -4.64 -12.38
CA PHE A 301 -16.69 -3.79 -13.52
C PHE A 301 -16.03 -4.59 -14.66
N LEU A 302 -16.12 -4.06 -15.88
CA LEU A 302 -15.50 -4.68 -17.06
C LEU A 302 -14.18 -4.03 -17.40
N MET A 303 -13.30 -4.80 -18.05
CA MET A 303 -12.03 -4.34 -18.60
C MET A 303 -11.93 -4.77 -20.07
N ASN A 304 -11.16 -4.07 -20.88
CA ASN A 304 -10.86 -4.57 -22.21
C ASN A 304 -9.97 -5.81 -22.11
N LYS A 305 -10.10 -6.69 -23.11
CA LYS A 305 -9.22 -7.85 -23.26
C LYS A 305 -7.76 -7.42 -23.28
N GLU A 306 -7.44 -6.40 -24.07
CA GLU A 306 -6.09 -5.87 -24.28
C GLU A 306 -5.47 -5.34 -22.97
N GLU A 307 -6.25 -4.68 -22.13
CA GLU A 307 -5.79 -4.24 -20.81
C GLU A 307 -5.46 -5.44 -19.91
N MET A 308 -6.34 -6.45 -19.88
CA MET A 308 -6.10 -7.64 -19.05
C MET A 308 -4.92 -8.47 -19.56
N GLU A 309 -4.75 -8.58 -20.88
CA GLU A 309 -3.57 -9.19 -21.49
C GLU A 309 -2.30 -8.46 -21.11
N TRP A 310 -2.30 -7.13 -21.21
CA TRP A 310 -1.15 -6.31 -20.86
C TRP A 310 -0.76 -6.48 -19.37
N ILE A 311 -1.75 -6.42 -18.47
CA ILE A 311 -1.53 -6.60 -17.01
C ILE A 311 -0.95 -7.98 -16.73
N THR A 312 -1.54 -9.04 -17.30
CA THR A 312 -1.07 -10.41 -17.04
C THR A 312 0.31 -10.66 -17.65
N GLN A 313 0.59 -10.18 -18.85
CA GLN A 313 1.87 -10.38 -19.53
C GLN A 313 3.01 -9.57 -18.93
N ASN A 314 2.76 -8.33 -18.52
CA ASN A 314 3.82 -7.44 -18.04
C ASN A 314 4.01 -7.47 -16.52
N LEU A 315 2.96 -7.83 -15.78
CA LEU A 315 3.00 -7.84 -14.32
C LEU A 315 2.93 -9.28 -13.77
N PHE A 316 1.76 -9.93 -13.79
CA PHE A 316 1.52 -11.17 -13.05
C PHE A 316 2.38 -12.35 -13.50
N VAL A 317 2.59 -12.50 -14.79
CA VAL A 317 3.35 -13.63 -15.36
C VAL A 317 4.75 -13.19 -15.78
N GLY A 318 4.87 -12.00 -16.38
CA GLY A 318 6.12 -11.55 -16.96
C GLY A 318 7.06 -10.80 -16.04
N ASN A 319 6.57 -10.25 -14.91
CA ASN A 319 7.32 -9.42 -13.95
C ASN A 319 8.20 -8.33 -14.61
N ARG A 320 7.73 -7.80 -15.76
CA ARG A 320 8.53 -6.92 -16.62
C ARG A 320 8.67 -5.50 -16.07
N LEU A 321 7.67 -5.03 -15.29
CA LEU A 321 7.73 -3.71 -14.66
C LEU A 321 8.87 -3.64 -13.65
N SER A 322 8.95 -4.62 -12.75
CA SER A 322 10.02 -4.77 -11.78
C SER A 322 11.39 -4.90 -12.46
N ALA A 323 11.47 -5.63 -13.55
CA ALA A 323 12.70 -5.79 -14.33
C ALA A 323 13.03 -4.56 -15.21
N GLY A 324 12.18 -3.54 -15.28
CA GLY A 324 12.33 -2.39 -16.16
C GLY A 324 12.29 -2.78 -17.65
N GLU A 325 11.50 -3.79 -18.02
CA GLU A 325 11.40 -4.33 -19.39
C GLU A 325 10.11 -3.91 -20.11
N VAL A 326 9.26 -3.12 -19.48
CA VAL A 326 8.01 -2.64 -20.10
C VAL A 326 8.35 -1.61 -21.17
N VAL A 327 7.81 -1.84 -22.37
CA VAL A 327 7.97 -0.94 -23.54
C VAL A 327 6.59 -0.52 -24.00
N SER A 328 6.44 0.73 -24.43
CA SER A 328 5.22 1.25 -25.02
C SER A 328 4.83 0.48 -26.29
N ALA A 329 3.56 0.55 -26.70
CA ALA A 329 3.05 -0.17 -27.87
C ALA A 329 3.76 0.21 -29.17
N ASP A 330 4.29 1.45 -29.29
CA ASP A 330 5.09 1.91 -30.42
C ASP A 330 6.55 1.41 -30.39
N GLY A 331 6.96 0.70 -29.33
CA GLY A 331 8.31 0.17 -29.14
C GLY A 331 9.38 1.23 -28.87
N ARG A 332 9.02 2.49 -28.72
CA ARG A 332 9.98 3.61 -28.63
C ARG A 332 10.27 4.05 -27.21
N THR A 333 9.30 3.97 -26.34
CA THR A 333 9.42 4.44 -24.95
C THR A 333 9.49 3.26 -23.99
N ARG A 334 10.52 3.22 -23.17
CA ARG A 334 10.66 2.26 -22.09
C ARG A 334 10.18 2.88 -20.78
N ILE A 335 9.29 2.20 -20.09
CA ILE A 335 8.85 2.58 -18.76
C ILE A 335 9.90 2.08 -17.75
N ASP A 336 10.61 3.01 -17.14
CA ASP A 336 11.67 2.71 -16.18
C ASP A 336 11.38 3.44 -14.88
N LEU A 337 11.16 2.70 -13.79
CA LEU A 337 10.85 3.28 -12.49
C LEU A 337 12.01 4.13 -11.93
N ARG A 338 13.22 3.97 -12.48
CA ARG A 338 14.36 4.84 -12.16
C ARG A 338 14.20 6.29 -12.67
N ASN A 339 13.21 6.53 -13.54
CA ASN A 339 12.90 7.90 -13.99
C ASN A 339 12.10 8.71 -12.96
N ILE A 340 11.53 8.08 -11.94
CA ILE A 340 10.77 8.75 -10.89
C ILE A 340 11.72 9.63 -10.08
N ARG A 341 11.34 10.89 -9.87
CA ARG A 341 12.17 11.89 -9.16
C ARG A 341 11.66 12.24 -7.77
N SER A 342 10.42 11.94 -7.51
CA SER A 342 9.76 12.18 -6.22
C SER A 342 9.97 11.02 -5.27
N PRO A 343 9.88 11.22 -3.95
CA PRO A 343 9.94 10.14 -2.98
C PRO A 343 8.87 9.09 -3.21
N ILE A 344 9.22 7.83 -3.00
CA ILE A 344 8.33 6.68 -3.08
C ILE A 344 8.18 6.09 -1.68
N VAL A 345 6.96 6.07 -1.15
CA VAL A 345 6.63 5.43 0.13
C VAL A 345 5.88 4.15 -0.16
N VAL A 346 6.33 3.03 0.39
CA VAL A 346 5.69 1.72 0.24
C VAL A 346 5.17 1.25 1.59
N PHE A 347 3.86 1.11 1.72
CA PHE A 347 3.23 0.51 2.88
C PHE A 347 2.83 -0.93 2.58
N ALA A 348 3.39 -1.88 3.33
CA ALA A 348 3.15 -3.31 3.17
C ALA A 348 2.90 -3.99 4.52
N SER A 349 2.31 -5.18 4.50
CA SER A 349 1.98 -5.92 5.73
C SER A 349 2.32 -7.39 5.63
N TRP A 350 2.86 -7.95 6.72
CA TRP A 350 3.09 -9.38 6.87
C TRP A 350 1.79 -10.22 6.94
N GLY A 351 0.67 -9.58 7.32
CA GLY A 351 -0.65 -10.19 7.31
C GLY A 351 -1.33 -10.21 5.94
N ASP A 352 -0.72 -9.57 4.94
CA ASP A 352 -1.25 -9.50 3.58
C ASP A 352 -0.89 -10.77 2.79
N ASN A 353 -1.90 -11.56 2.48
CA ASN A 353 -1.77 -12.79 1.70
C ASN A 353 -1.90 -12.58 0.17
N ILE A 354 -2.27 -11.38 -0.26
CA ILE A 354 -2.40 -11.00 -1.68
C ILE A 354 -1.12 -10.32 -2.15
N THR A 355 -0.68 -9.29 -1.41
CA THR A 355 0.56 -8.56 -1.68
C THR A 355 1.48 -8.61 -0.46
N PRO A 356 2.22 -9.71 -0.26
CA PRO A 356 3.19 -9.79 0.84
C PRO A 356 4.30 -8.75 0.67
N PRO A 357 5.04 -8.39 1.73
CA PRO A 357 6.13 -7.41 1.68
C PRO A 357 7.13 -7.65 0.54
N GLN A 358 7.40 -8.91 0.21
CA GLN A 358 8.29 -9.26 -0.88
C GLN A 358 7.77 -8.73 -2.23
N GLN A 359 6.49 -8.91 -2.54
CA GLN A 359 5.91 -8.42 -3.79
C GLN A 359 5.84 -6.89 -3.86
N ALA A 360 5.70 -6.23 -2.70
CA ALA A 360 5.69 -4.78 -2.63
C ALA A 360 7.10 -4.16 -2.77
N LEU A 361 8.17 -4.85 -2.35
CA LEU A 361 9.49 -4.26 -2.16
C LEU A 361 10.60 -4.81 -3.08
N TYR A 362 10.45 -6.03 -3.65
CA TYR A 362 11.55 -6.66 -4.40
C TYR A 362 11.87 -6.00 -5.76
N TRP A 363 11.01 -5.10 -6.25
CA TRP A 363 11.37 -4.24 -7.37
C TRP A 363 12.58 -3.36 -7.07
N ILE A 364 12.85 -3.07 -5.78
CA ILE A 364 14.01 -2.29 -5.35
C ILE A 364 15.31 -3.03 -5.68
N PRO A 365 15.57 -4.26 -5.17
CA PRO A 365 16.76 -5.03 -5.56
C PRO A 365 16.72 -5.56 -7.00
N ASP A 366 15.58 -5.50 -7.71
CA ASP A 366 15.54 -5.80 -9.14
C ASP A 366 16.15 -4.67 -9.98
N LEU A 367 16.00 -3.42 -9.52
CA LEU A 367 16.47 -2.23 -10.23
C LEU A 367 17.81 -1.69 -9.70
N TYR A 368 18.14 -1.96 -8.42
CA TYR A 368 19.29 -1.38 -7.74
C TYR A 368 20.13 -2.44 -7.04
N ASP A 369 21.42 -2.49 -7.34
CA ASP A 369 22.38 -3.40 -6.69
C ASP A 369 22.87 -2.87 -5.34
N SER A 370 22.76 -1.56 -5.12
CA SER A 370 23.23 -0.87 -3.91
C SER A 370 22.39 0.37 -3.59
N VAL A 371 22.47 0.86 -2.35
CA VAL A 371 21.87 2.15 -1.96
C VAL A 371 22.57 3.30 -2.69
N ASP A 372 23.85 3.17 -3.03
CA ASP A 372 24.55 4.16 -3.84
C ASP A 372 23.96 4.26 -5.25
N ALA A 373 23.48 3.16 -5.83
CA ALA A 373 22.75 3.19 -7.11
C ALA A 373 21.42 3.96 -6.98
N ILE A 374 20.68 3.82 -5.85
CA ILE A 374 19.49 4.63 -5.56
C ILE A 374 19.88 6.12 -5.46
N ARG A 375 20.96 6.43 -4.75
CA ARG A 375 21.48 7.80 -4.62
C ARG A 375 21.88 8.40 -5.97
N CYS A 376 22.51 7.61 -6.85
CA CYS A 376 22.86 8.01 -8.20
C CYS A 376 21.65 8.37 -9.06
N ASN A 377 20.51 7.74 -8.82
CA ASN A 377 19.25 8.12 -9.46
C ASN A 377 18.51 9.24 -8.71
N GLU A 378 19.12 9.76 -7.65
CA GLU A 378 18.56 10.83 -6.81
C GLU A 378 17.17 10.49 -6.24
N GLN A 379 16.88 9.20 -6.06
CA GLN A 379 15.62 8.71 -5.49
C GLN A 379 15.68 8.60 -3.96
N THR A 380 14.53 8.88 -3.34
CA THR A 380 14.27 8.57 -1.94
C THR A 380 13.19 7.50 -1.90
N ILE A 381 13.51 6.36 -1.30
CA ILE A 381 12.57 5.24 -1.15
C ILE A 381 12.40 5.00 0.34
N VAL A 382 11.15 5.04 0.79
CA VAL A 382 10.74 4.76 2.17
C VAL A 382 9.83 3.55 2.15
N TYR A 383 9.97 2.63 3.10
CA TYR A 383 8.98 1.58 3.30
C TYR A 383 8.54 1.50 4.76
N CYS A 384 7.29 1.10 4.96
CA CYS A 384 6.69 0.86 6.27
C CYS A 384 6.09 -0.53 6.30
N LEU A 385 6.42 -1.33 7.31
CA LEU A 385 5.93 -2.70 7.48
C LEU A 385 4.98 -2.79 8.66
N ASN A 386 3.81 -3.38 8.44
CA ASN A 386 2.87 -3.74 9.49
C ASN A 386 2.88 -5.25 9.75
N ASP A 387 2.75 -5.68 11.02
CA ASP A 387 2.93 -7.08 11.40
C ASP A 387 1.75 -7.99 11.04
N ARG A 388 0.49 -7.49 10.98
CA ARG A 388 -0.70 -8.36 11.07
C ARG A 388 -1.84 -8.03 10.13
N ILE A 389 -1.85 -6.88 9.51
CA ILE A 389 -3.02 -6.40 8.78
C ILE A 389 -3.15 -7.14 7.45
N GLY A 390 -4.32 -7.76 7.23
CA GLY A 390 -4.65 -8.38 5.94
C GLY A 390 -4.89 -7.34 4.85
N HIS A 391 -4.83 -7.77 3.59
CA HIS A 391 -4.86 -6.89 2.41
C HIS A 391 -5.97 -5.82 2.44
N LEU A 392 -7.23 -6.22 2.57
CA LEU A 392 -8.32 -5.26 2.63
C LEU A 392 -8.25 -4.35 3.87
N GLY A 393 -7.65 -4.84 4.96
CA GLY A 393 -7.44 -4.05 6.18
C GLY A 393 -6.55 -2.84 5.96
N ILE A 394 -5.61 -2.89 5.03
CA ILE A 394 -4.75 -1.76 4.65
C ILE A 394 -5.59 -0.56 4.21
N PHE A 395 -6.69 -0.78 3.51
CA PHE A 395 -7.50 0.26 2.87
C PHE A 395 -8.75 0.65 3.65
N VAL A 396 -9.36 -0.32 4.37
CA VAL A 396 -10.69 -0.12 4.99
C VAL A 396 -10.67 -0.17 6.52
N SER A 397 -9.51 -0.41 7.14
CA SER A 397 -9.37 -0.40 8.60
C SER A 397 -9.22 1.02 9.13
N ALA A 398 -10.14 1.44 10.00
CA ALA A 398 -10.00 2.70 10.71
C ALA A 398 -8.77 2.75 11.62
N GLY A 399 -8.27 1.60 12.09
CA GLY A 399 -7.04 1.51 12.89
C GLY A 399 -5.81 1.90 12.07
N VAL A 400 -5.67 1.34 10.85
CA VAL A 400 -4.59 1.66 9.91
C VAL A 400 -4.66 3.11 9.48
N ALA A 401 -5.85 3.60 9.13
CA ALA A 401 -6.04 4.98 8.76
C ALA A 401 -5.55 5.93 9.87
N LYS A 402 -5.87 5.65 11.14
CA LYS A 402 -5.52 6.49 12.29
C LYS A 402 -4.07 6.36 12.77
N LYS A 403 -3.35 5.34 12.36
CA LYS A 403 -1.94 5.14 12.71
C LYS A 403 -1.06 5.32 11.49
N GLU A 404 -0.96 4.32 10.65
CA GLU A 404 0.05 4.30 9.59
C GLU A 404 -0.19 5.38 8.52
N HIS A 405 -1.41 5.49 8.00
CA HIS A 405 -1.71 6.53 7.00
C HIS A 405 -1.62 7.94 7.58
N ALA A 406 -2.12 8.15 8.81
CA ALA A 406 -2.08 9.47 9.44
C ALA A 406 -0.64 9.94 9.68
N GLU A 407 0.24 9.06 10.20
CA GLU A 407 1.61 9.43 10.49
C GLU A 407 2.45 9.60 9.21
N LEU A 408 2.26 8.74 8.20
CA LEU A 408 2.93 8.91 6.90
C LEU A 408 2.51 10.22 6.20
N ILE A 409 1.24 10.59 6.28
CA ILE A 409 0.74 11.86 5.72
C ILE A 409 1.27 13.05 6.53
N SER A 410 1.29 12.96 7.87
CA SER A 410 1.82 14.03 8.73
C SER A 410 3.32 14.26 8.53
N ALA A 411 4.06 13.20 8.22
CA ALA A 411 5.51 13.27 7.96
C ALA A 411 5.86 13.56 6.48
N LEU A 412 4.88 13.88 5.63
CA LEU A 412 5.11 14.02 4.18
C LEU A 412 6.15 15.07 3.84
N ASP A 413 6.15 16.21 4.54
CA ASP A 413 7.14 17.27 4.34
C ASP A 413 8.55 16.81 4.71
N LEU A 414 8.69 16.02 5.79
CA LEU A 414 9.96 15.40 6.16
C LEU A 414 10.41 14.37 5.12
N ILE A 415 9.49 13.50 4.65
CA ILE A 415 9.77 12.52 3.60
C ILE A 415 10.29 13.21 2.33
N ASP A 416 9.72 14.35 1.99
CA ASP A 416 10.13 15.14 0.82
C ASP A 416 11.54 15.70 0.94
N VAL A 417 11.97 16.01 2.16
CA VAL A 417 13.30 16.59 2.47
C VAL A 417 14.34 15.50 2.74
N LEU A 418 13.93 14.24 2.93
CA LEU A 418 14.89 13.14 3.15
C LEU A 418 15.93 13.08 2.01
N PRO A 419 17.20 12.89 2.34
CA PRO A 419 18.22 12.65 1.34
C PRO A 419 17.93 11.43 0.48
N PRO A 420 18.42 11.38 -0.78
CA PRO A 420 18.32 10.18 -1.60
C PRO A 420 18.89 8.95 -0.89
N GLY A 421 18.13 7.86 -0.88
CA GLY A 421 18.49 6.62 -0.19
C GLY A 421 17.32 5.70 0.04
N LEU A 422 17.54 4.65 0.85
CA LEU A 422 16.54 3.68 1.26
C LEU A 422 16.32 3.77 2.77
N TYR A 423 15.05 3.87 3.18
CA TYR A 423 14.68 4.06 4.58
C TYR A 423 13.52 3.16 4.98
N GLU A 424 13.52 2.72 6.23
CA GLU A 424 12.34 2.14 6.88
C GLU A 424 11.67 3.18 7.78
N ALA A 425 10.38 3.41 7.58
CA ALA A 425 9.57 4.21 8.47
C ALA A 425 9.11 3.38 9.66
N VAL A 426 9.56 3.71 10.84
CA VAL A 426 9.22 3.06 12.11
C VAL A 426 8.25 3.97 12.87
N ILE A 427 7.05 3.46 13.18
CA ILE A 427 5.99 4.19 13.87
C ILE A 427 5.75 3.57 15.25
N GLU A 428 6.09 4.32 16.29
CA GLU A 428 6.06 3.87 17.68
C GLU A 428 5.05 4.65 18.53
N ASP A 429 4.51 4.01 19.57
CA ASP A 429 3.68 4.69 20.55
C ASP A 429 4.52 5.70 21.35
N THR A 430 4.02 6.94 21.48
CA THR A 430 4.68 7.96 22.30
C THR A 430 4.57 7.63 23.77
N GLN A 431 5.67 7.80 24.53
CA GLN A 431 5.70 7.70 25.96
C GLN A 431 5.58 9.09 26.58
N PRO A 432 4.93 9.24 27.76
CA PRO A 432 4.72 10.55 28.38
C PRO A 432 6.01 11.30 28.77
N ASP A 433 7.10 10.58 28.93
CA ASP A 433 8.43 11.08 29.29
C ASP A 433 9.40 11.19 28.10
N LEU A 434 8.87 11.06 26.88
CA LEU A 434 9.66 11.17 25.66
C LEU A 434 10.21 12.59 25.50
N PRO A 435 11.54 12.79 25.39
CA PRO A 435 12.12 14.10 25.10
C PRO A 435 11.58 14.68 23.79
N GLY A 436 11.25 15.97 23.75
CA GLY A 436 10.75 16.64 22.54
C GLY A 436 9.36 16.19 22.10
N LEU A 437 8.54 15.68 23.02
CA LEU A 437 7.17 15.23 22.75
C LEU A 437 6.32 16.34 22.10
N GLU A 438 6.58 17.61 22.43
CA GLU A 438 5.94 18.78 21.84
C GLU A 438 6.17 18.92 20.33
N PHE A 439 7.20 18.28 19.79
CA PHE A 439 7.55 18.28 18.37
C PHE A 439 7.04 17.03 17.63
N VAL A 440 6.32 16.13 18.30
CA VAL A 440 5.64 15.00 17.64
C VAL A 440 4.34 15.51 17.02
N ALA A 441 4.19 15.33 15.71
CA ALA A 441 3.06 15.89 14.98
C ALA A 441 1.72 15.22 15.32
N GLY A 442 1.75 13.91 15.61
CA GLY A 442 0.59 13.08 15.84
C GLY A 442 0.56 12.41 17.20
N ARG A 443 -0.10 11.29 17.26
CA ARG A 443 -0.17 10.42 18.45
C ARG A 443 1.03 9.48 18.56
N TYR A 444 1.66 9.19 17.45
CA TYR A 444 2.77 8.25 17.31
C TYR A 444 4.02 9.02 16.88
N LEU A 445 5.18 8.52 17.28
CA LEU A 445 6.45 9.02 16.80
C LEU A 445 6.82 8.30 15.51
N ILE A 446 7.14 9.04 14.46
CA ILE A 446 7.70 8.48 13.22
C ILE A 446 9.18 8.81 13.09
N ARG A 447 9.97 7.81 12.74
CA ARG A 447 11.38 7.96 12.40
C ARG A 447 11.74 7.14 11.18
N PHE A 448 12.74 7.58 10.44
CA PHE A 448 13.21 6.96 9.21
C PHE A 448 14.62 6.41 9.44
N GLU A 449 14.73 5.09 9.42
CA GLU A 449 15.99 4.38 9.62
C GLU A 449 16.60 4.03 8.27
N ALA A 450 17.86 4.45 8.02
CA ALA A 450 18.56 4.11 6.80
C ALA A 450 18.78 2.59 6.71
N ARG A 451 18.47 2.01 5.55
CA ARG A 451 18.56 0.59 5.25
C ARG A 451 19.44 0.33 4.04
N GLU A 452 19.91 -0.91 3.92
CA GLU A 452 20.66 -1.42 2.78
C GLU A 452 19.79 -2.34 1.92
N ILE A 453 20.23 -2.63 0.69
CA ILE A 453 19.53 -3.60 -0.19
C ILE A 453 19.44 -4.97 0.47
N SER A 454 20.45 -5.34 1.28
CA SER A 454 20.47 -6.59 2.07
C SER A 454 19.30 -6.72 3.04
N ASP A 455 18.78 -5.60 3.57
CA ASP A 455 17.64 -5.62 4.49
C ASP A 455 16.35 -6.00 3.76
N ILE A 456 16.16 -5.54 2.51
CA ILE A 456 15.05 -6.00 1.67
C ILE A 456 15.20 -7.48 1.33
N LEU A 457 16.40 -7.92 0.96
CA LEU A 457 16.66 -9.35 0.65
C LEU A 457 16.47 -10.25 1.89
N ALA A 458 16.67 -9.74 3.09
CA ALA A 458 16.45 -10.45 4.34
C ALA A 458 14.95 -10.72 4.66
N LEU A 459 14.01 -10.12 3.90
CA LEU A 459 12.57 -10.39 4.06
C LEU A 459 12.16 -11.84 3.69
N GLY A 460 13.11 -12.69 3.29
CA GLY A 460 12.95 -14.13 3.24
C GLY A 460 12.69 -14.73 1.86
N ASP A 461 12.76 -13.96 0.79
CA ASP A 461 12.80 -14.49 -0.57
C ASP A 461 14.27 -14.60 -1.02
N GLY A 462 14.81 -15.80 -1.05
CA GLY A 462 16.18 -16.07 -1.51
C GLY A 462 16.36 -16.01 -3.03
N ARG A 463 15.33 -15.65 -3.82
CA ARG A 463 15.30 -15.67 -5.30
C ARG A 463 15.56 -17.07 -5.92
N GLU A 464 15.52 -18.12 -5.12
CA GLU A 464 15.79 -19.49 -5.58
C GLU A 464 14.78 -19.98 -6.63
N GLY A 465 13.56 -19.42 -6.62
CA GLY A 465 12.49 -19.77 -7.55
C GLY A 465 12.45 -18.97 -8.86
N GLU A 466 13.29 -17.94 -9.04
CA GLU A 466 13.17 -17.03 -10.20
C GLU A 466 13.33 -17.77 -11.54
N ARG A 467 14.21 -18.78 -11.61
CA ARG A 467 14.37 -19.58 -12.81
C ARG A 467 13.09 -20.29 -13.25
N ALA A 468 12.30 -20.80 -12.30
CA ALA A 468 11.04 -21.44 -12.61
C ALA A 468 10.05 -20.44 -13.20
N PHE A 469 10.02 -19.21 -12.71
CA PHE A 469 9.16 -18.14 -13.25
C PHE A 469 9.62 -17.66 -14.65
N GLU A 470 10.92 -17.67 -14.95
CA GLU A 470 11.38 -17.43 -16.32
C GLU A 470 10.89 -18.54 -17.28
N VAL A 471 10.87 -19.79 -16.83
CA VAL A 471 10.28 -20.89 -17.61
C VAL A 471 8.79 -20.63 -17.84
N VAL A 472 8.05 -20.22 -16.78
CA VAL A 472 6.63 -19.83 -16.88
C VAL A 472 6.42 -18.72 -17.91
N LYS A 473 7.22 -17.66 -17.87
CA LYS A 473 7.17 -16.53 -18.81
C LYS A 473 7.30 -17.02 -20.27
N ARG A 474 8.27 -17.90 -20.54
CA ARG A 474 8.47 -18.46 -21.89
C ARG A 474 7.34 -19.38 -22.33
N VAL A 475 6.86 -20.25 -21.43
CA VAL A 475 5.68 -21.11 -21.68
C VAL A 475 4.45 -20.26 -21.96
N ALA A 476 4.24 -19.19 -21.19
CA ALA A 476 3.14 -18.27 -21.38
C ALA A 476 3.18 -17.58 -22.76
N GLU A 477 4.36 -17.12 -23.21
CA GLU A 477 4.53 -16.53 -24.52
C GLU A 477 4.19 -17.53 -25.65
N ILE A 478 4.62 -18.78 -25.51
CA ILE A 478 4.33 -19.86 -26.49
C ILE A 478 2.83 -20.16 -26.52
N ASN A 479 2.21 -20.34 -25.33
CA ASN A 479 0.79 -20.63 -25.22
C ASN A 479 -0.08 -19.48 -25.74
N GLN A 480 0.29 -18.24 -25.45
CA GLN A 480 -0.40 -17.06 -25.97
C GLN A 480 -0.34 -17.02 -27.49
N GLY A 481 0.86 -17.21 -28.08
CA GLY A 481 1.01 -17.23 -29.53
C GLY A 481 0.26 -18.38 -30.21
N ALA A 482 0.15 -19.54 -29.56
CA ALA A 482 -0.66 -20.66 -30.03
C ALA A 482 -2.16 -20.35 -29.95
N TYR A 483 -2.60 -19.79 -28.82
CA TYR A 483 -3.97 -19.36 -28.63
C TYR A 483 -4.39 -18.32 -29.69
N ASP A 484 -3.61 -17.28 -29.90
CA ASP A 484 -3.92 -16.20 -30.83
C ASP A 484 -4.05 -16.69 -32.28
N LYS A 485 -3.21 -17.66 -32.69
CA LYS A 485 -3.21 -18.19 -34.05
C LYS A 485 -4.27 -19.23 -34.30
N PHE A 486 -4.49 -20.13 -33.36
CA PHE A 486 -5.27 -21.35 -33.60
C PHE A 486 -6.63 -21.40 -32.90
N VAL A 487 -6.81 -20.66 -31.80
CA VAL A 487 -8.03 -20.75 -30.95
C VAL A 487 -8.84 -19.46 -30.97
N SER A 488 -8.20 -18.31 -30.76
CA SER A 488 -8.86 -17.00 -30.66
C SER A 488 -9.76 -16.67 -31.88
N PRO A 489 -9.37 -16.96 -33.14
CA PRO A 489 -10.23 -16.66 -34.29
C PRO A 489 -11.59 -17.40 -34.22
N TRP A 490 -11.60 -18.62 -33.73
CA TRP A 490 -12.82 -19.43 -33.57
C TRP A 490 -13.69 -18.95 -32.41
N VAL A 491 -13.06 -18.64 -31.26
CA VAL A 491 -13.78 -18.12 -30.11
C VAL A 491 -14.43 -16.78 -30.45
N ARG A 492 -13.71 -15.88 -31.09
CA ARG A 492 -14.23 -14.57 -31.54
C ARG A 492 -15.35 -14.71 -32.57
N ALA A 493 -15.26 -15.67 -33.48
CA ALA A 493 -16.32 -15.93 -34.46
C ALA A 493 -17.60 -16.45 -33.80
N ALA A 494 -17.47 -17.19 -32.70
CA ALA A 494 -18.61 -17.70 -31.91
C ALA A 494 -19.15 -16.68 -30.90
N SER A 495 -18.38 -15.67 -30.53
CA SER A 495 -18.74 -14.65 -29.54
C SER A 495 -19.44 -13.47 -30.22
N ASN A 496 -20.47 -12.97 -29.56
CA ASN A 496 -21.19 -11.77 -29.97
C ASN A 496 -21.74 -11.06 -28.72
N PRO A 497 -22.25 -9.81 -28.83
CA PRO A 497 -22.75 -9.06 -27.68
C PRO A 497 -23.82 -9.80 -26.87
N TRP A 498 -24.61 -10.64 -27.50
CA TRP A 498 -25.70 -11.41 -26.86
C TRP A 498 -25.14 -12.56 -26.00
N THR A 499 -24.23 -13.36 -26.58
CA THR A 499 -23.58 -14.47 -25.84
C THR A 499 -22.73 -13.95 -24.70
N ALA A 500 -22.04 -12.86 -24.89
CA ALA A 500 -21.24 -12.20 -23.86
C ALA A 500 -22.12 -11.64 -22.72
N ALA A 501 -23.22 -10.99 -23.05
CA ALA A 501 -24.19 -10.51 -22.04
C ALA A 501 -24.80 -11.66 -21.24
N TRP A 502 -25.15 -12.75 -21.91
CA TRP A 502 -25.69 -13.97 -21.27
C TRP A 502 -24.64 -14.61 -20.36
N ALA A 503 -23.40 -14.76 -20.81
CA ALA A 503 -22.32 -15.32 -20.00
C ALA A 503 -22.07 -14.48 -18.73
N ARG A 504 -22.07 -13.16 -18.85
CA ARG A 504 -21.97 -12.25 -17.69
C ARG A 504 -23.16 -12.41 -16.74
N LEU A 505 -24.38 -12.42 -17.25
CA LEU A 505 -25.58 -12.58 -16.43
C LEU A 505 -25.56 -13.90 -15.65
N MET A 506 -25.06 -14.95 -16.26
CA MET A 506 -24.99 -16.31 -15.69
C MET A 506 -23.71 -16.55 -14.87
N ASN A 507 -22.82 -15.56 -14.73
CA ASN A 507 -21.67 -15.68 -13.85
C ASN A 507 -22.14 -15.94 -12.40
N PRO A 508 -21.66 -17.00 -11.72
CA PRO A 508 -22.12 -17.35 -10.37
C PRO A 508 -22.11 -16.19 -9.37
N ALA A 509 -21.09 -15.35 -9.41
CA ALA A 509 -20.99 -14.17 -8.53
C ALA A 509 -22.09 -13.13 -8.76
N ARG A 510 -22.69 -13.10 -9.96
CA ARG A 510 -23.82 -12.23 -10.28
C ARG A 510 -25.14 -12.92 -9.99
N VAL A 511 -25.25 -14.24 -10.34
CA VAL A 511 -26.46 -15.05 -10.12
C VAL A 511 -26.84 -15.08 -8.64
N GLU A 512 -25.89 -15.29 -7.73
CA GLU A 512 -26.15 -15.32 -6.28
C GLU A 512 -26.74 -14.00 -5.74
N ARG A 513 -26.55 -12.90 -6.45
CA ARG A 513 -27.11 -11.59 -6.10
C ARG A 513 -28.48 -11.37 -6.72
N TRP A 514 -28.59 -11.40 -8.04
CA TRP A 514 -29.88 -11.11 -8.67
C TRP A 514 -30.94 -12.20 -8.41
N ALA A 515 -30.56 -13.47 -8.26
CA ALA A 515 -31.48 -14.55 -7.96
C ALA A 515 -32.05 -14.48 -6.53
N ILE A 516 -31.30 -13.91 -5.59
CA ILE A 516 -31.74 -13.69 -4.21
C ILE A 516 -32.08 -12.20 -4.05
N SER A 517 -33.08 -11.73 -4.78
CA SER A 517 -33.52 -10.32 -4.75
C SER A 517 -35.04 -10.26 -4.94
N ASN A 518 -35.60 -9.06 -4.92
CA ASN A 518 -37.02 -8.84 -5.19
C ASN A 518 -37.45 -9.17 -6.64
N LEU A 519 -36.51 -9.50 -7.54
CA LEU A 519 -36.82 -10.07 -8.85
C LEU A 519 -37.40 -11.49 -8.71
N ASN A 520 -37.08 -12.18 -7.63
CA ASN A 520 -37.59 -13.53 -7.37
C ASN A 520 -38.90 -13.44 -6.59
N PRO A 521 -40.00 -14.06 -7.11
CA PRO A 521 -41.29 -14.04 -6.42
C PRO A 521 -41.26 -14.60 -4.98
N TRP A 522 -40.32 -15.50 -4.68
CA TRP A 522 -40.12 -16.06 -3.32
C TRP A 522 -39.54 -15.07 -2.33
N ALA A 523 -39.04 -13.92 -2.77
CA ALA A 523 -38.50 -12.90 -1.90
C ALA A 523 -39.58 -12.22 -1.03
N LEU A 524 -40.80 -12.10 -1.51
CA LEU A 524 -41.90 -11.46 -0.78
C LEU A 524 -42.26 -12.21 0.52
N PRO A 525 -42.48 -13.54 0.52
CA PRO A 525 -42.69 -14.30 1.76
C PRO A 525 -41.51 -14.14 2.74
N VAL A 526 -40.27 -14.16 2.26
CA VAL A 526 -39.07 -13.94 3.11
C VAL A 526 -39.14 -12.60 3.80
N LYS A 527 -39.39 -11.52 3.04
CA LYS A 527 -39.54 -10.18 3.58
C LYS A 527 -40.62 -10.08 4.65
N LEU A 528 -41.83 -10.55 4.34
CA LEU A 528 -42.96 -10.48 5.27
C LEU A 528 -42.70 -11.28 6.57
N THR A 529 -42.06 -12.45 6.45
CA THR A 529 -41.70 -13.26 7.61
C THR A 529 -40.58 -12.55 8.43
N ALA A 530 -39.57 -11.95 7.77
CA ALA A 530 -38.52 -11.22 8.43
C ALA A 530 -39.04 -9.97 9.14
N ASP A 531 -39.96 -9.22 8.53
CA ASP A 531 -40.61 -8.08 9.15
C ASP A 531 -41.41 -8.49 10.41
N ALA A 532 -42.14 -9.62 10.36
CA ALA A 532 -42.78 -10.17 11.53
C ALA A 532 -41.75 -10.58 12.59
N VAL A 533 -40.68 -11.29 12.22
CA VAL A 533 -39.61 -11.71 13.16
C VAL A 533 -38.97 -10.51 13.86
N ARG A 534 -38.72 -9.43 13.18
CA ARG A 534 -38.16 -8.20 13.81
C ARG A 534 -39.06 -7.63 14.93
N THR A 535 -40.40 -7.81 14.83
CA THR A 535 -41.32 -7.29 15.85
C THR A 535 -41.33 -8.12 17.14
N TRP A 536 -40.93 -9.40 17.08
CA TRP A 536 -40.90 -10.30 18.24
C TRP A 536 -39.59 -11.07 18.36
N ARG A 537 -38.49 -10.47 17.96
CA ARG A 537 -37.15 -11.04 18.04
C ARG A 537 -36.82 -11.48 19.49
N GLN A 538 -36.41 -12.72 19.63
CA GLN A 538 -35.98 -13.34 20.89
C GLN A 538 -34.57 -13.90 20.72
N ALA A 539 -33.59 -13.13 21.14
CA ALA A 539 -32.21 -13.57 21.12
C ALA A 539 -31.92 -14.50 22.31
N THR A 540 -31.31 -15.64 22.02
CA THR A 540 -30.86 -16.56 23.06
C THR A 540 -29.61 -16.04 23.77
N SER A 541 -29.48 -16.36 25.05
CA SER A 541 -28.27 -16.04 25.82
C SER A 541 -27.01 -16.66 25.22
N PRO A 542 -25.90 -15.92 25.16
CA PRO A 542 -24.59 -16.48 24.76
C PRO A 542 -24.14 -17.66 25.63
N GLU A 543 -24.67 -17.74 26.86
CA GLU A 543 -24.38 -18.82 27.81
C GLU A 543 -25.13 -20.11 27.52
N ASN A 544 -26.14 -20.09 26.64
CA ASN A 544 -26.91 -21.28 26.26
C ASN A 544 -25.96 -22.38 25.73
N PRO A 545 -26.06 -23.63 26.23
CA PRO A 545 -25.16 -24.71 25.83
C PRO A 545 -25.17 -24.99 24.33
N LEU A 546 -26.30 -24.78 23.65
CA LEU A 546 -26.43 -25.02 22.20
C LEU A 546 -25.75 -23.91 21.40
N VAL A 547 -25.76 -22.65 21.85
CA VAL A 547 -24.99 -21.57 21.26
C VAL A 547 -23.47 -21.85 21.39
N LYS A 548 -23.03 -22.34 22.56
CA LYS A 548 -21.64 -22.78 22.74
C LYS A 548 -21.27 -23.94 21.80
N SER A 549 -22.18 -24.89 21.62
CA SER A 549 -22.01 -26.01 20.68
C SER A 549 -21.94 -25.53 19.23
N GLU A 550 -22.85 -24.63 18.82
CA GLU A 550 -22.84 -23.98 17.49
C GLU A 550 -21.49 -23.32 17.21
N ASN A 551 -20.99 -22.53 18.17
CA ASN A 551 -19.67 -21.88 18.07
C ASN A 551 -18.51 -22.90 17.97
N GLN A 552 -18.62 -24.07 18.64
CA GLN A 552 -17.61 -25.13 18.52
C GLN A 552 -17.65 -25.78 17.13
N VAL A 553 -18.84 -26.05 16.60
CA VAL A 553 -19.04 -26.59 15.23
C VAL A 553 -18.50 -25.57 14.21
N SER A 554 -18.85 -24.31 14.35
CA SER A 554 -18.33 -23.25 13.47
C SER A 554 -16.80 -23.21 13.44
N ARG A 555 -16.16 -23.25 14.62
CA ARG A 555 -14.69 -23.32 14.72
C ARG A 555 -14.10 -24.60 14.11
N ALA A 556 -14.82 -25.73 14.18
CA ALA A 556 -14.40 -26.96 13.55
C ALA A 556 -14.45 -26.87 12.01
N ILE A 557 -15.53 -26.26 11.46
CA ILE A 557 -15.64 -25.99 10.02
C ILE A 557 -14.53 -25.07 9.55
N VAL A 558 -14.27 -23.98 10.26
CA VAL A 558 -13.17 -23.04 9.94
C VAL A 558 -11.83 -23.78 9.88
N ARG A 559 -11.48 -24.56 10.91
CA ARG A 559 -10.25 -25.36 10.93
C ARG A 559 -10.17 -26.38 9.79
N GLY A 560 -11.31 -26.99 9.41
CA GLY A 560 -11.38 -27.88 8.25
C GLY A 560 -11.08 -27.17 6.94
N LEU A 561 -11.64 -25.97 6.74
CA LEU A 561 -11.42 -25.16 5.55
C LEU A 561 -9.99 -24.56 5.49
N GLU A 562 -9.42 -24.19 6.63
CA GLU A 562 -8.03 -23.77 6.74
C GLU A 562 -7.08 -24.96 6.43
N GLY A 563 -7.40 -26.17 6.91
CA GLY A 563 -6.66 -27.38 6.56
C GLY A 563 -6.75 -27.69 5.05
N TYR A 564 -7.93 -27.54 4.44
CA TYR A 564 -8.10 -27.65 3.00
C TYR A 564 -7.26 -26.59 2.25
N GLN A 565 -7.26 -25.36 2.70
CA GLN A 565 -6.45 -24.29 2.12
C GLN A 565 -4.97 -24.64 2.16
N ALA A 566 -4.45 -25.03 3.32
CA ALA A 566 -3.04 -25.38 3.48
C ALA A 566 -2.64 -26.58 2.59
N TRP A 567 -3.51 -27.61 2.47
CA TRP A 567 -3.30 -28.75 1.58
C TRP A 567 -3.27 -28.32 0.10
N ARG A 568 -4.27 -27.54 -0.32
CA ARG A 568 -4.38 -27.02 -1.70
C ARG A 568 -3.15 -26.20 -2.07
N ASP A 569 -2.78 -25.27 -1.21
CA ASP A 569 -1.67 -24.33 -1.45
C ASP A 569 -0.32 -25.07 -1.51
N GLY A 570 -0.11 -26.07 -0.64
CA GLY A 570 1.05 -26.95 -0.71
C GLY A 570 1.07 -27.81 -1.98
N ALA A 571 -0.08 -28.35 -2.39
CA ALA A 571 -0.18 -29.12 -3.63
C ALA A 571 0.10 -28.26 -4.88
N VAL A 572 -0.41 -27.04 -4.91
CA VAL A 572 -0.14 -26.03 -5.96
C VAL A 572 1.35 -25.76 -6.06
N GLU A 573 2.05 -25.52 -4.94
CA GLU A 573 3.48 -25.25 -4.94
C GLU A 573 4.28 -26.47 -5.41
N ILE A 574 4.00 -27.67 -4.91
CA ILE A 574 4.66 -28.91 -5.34
C ILE A 574 4.50 -29.13 -6.84
N LEU A 575 3.26 -28.97 -7.35
CA LEU A 575 2.99 -29.15 -8.78
C LEU A 575 3.74 -28.11 -9.62
N PHE A 576 3.71 -26.84 -9.21
CA PHE A 576 4.45 -25.78 -9.89
C PHE A 576 5.95 -26.10 -9.98
N ARG A 577 6.58 -26.44 -8.85
CA ARG A 577 8.01 -26.78 -8.80
C ARG A 577 8.33 -27.99 -9.66
N THR A 578 7.50 -29.06 -9.56
CA THR A 578 7.70 -30.28 -10.36
C THR A 578 7.70 -29.99 -11.86
N ILE A 579 6.84 -29.08 -12.33
CA ILE A 579 6.73 -28.73 -13.75
C ILE A 579 7.84 -27.75 -14.16
N TYR A 580 7.95 -26.63 -13.45
CA TYR A 580 8.73 -25.48 -13.90
C TYR A 580 10.19 -25.43 -13.43
N GLU A 581 10.55 -26.20 -12.41
CA GLU A 581 11.95 -26.43 -12.04
C GLU A 581 12.58 -27.58 -12.88
N SER A 582 11.80 -28.23 -13.74
CA SER A 582 12.30 -29.32 -14.61
C SER A 582 13.32 -28.80 -15.62
N PRO A 583 14.58 -29.34 -15.61
CA PRO A 583 15.60 -28.97 -16.61
C PRO A 583 15.18 -29.28 -18.04
N TRP A 584 14.38 -30.34 -18.22
CA TRP A 584 13.83 -30.71 -19.53
C TRP A 584 12.92 -29.64 -20.11
N LEU A 585 11.97 -29.13 -19.30
CA LEU A 585 11.07 -28.07 -19.76
C LEU A 585 11.84 -26.77 -20.04
N ALA A 586 12.77 -26.39 -19.16
CA ALA A 586 13.63 -25.22 -19.38
C ALA A 586 14.38 -25.30 -20.69
N SER A 587 14.96 -26.48 -21.01
CA SER A 587 15.66 -26.72 -22.27
C SER A 587 14.71 -26.67 -23.48
N LEU A 588 13.49 -27.25 -23.35
CA LEU A 588 12.47 -27.27 -24.41
C LEU A 588 12.06 -25.86 -24.81
N VAL A 589 11.94 -24.95 -23.85
CA VAL A 589 11.56 -23.54 -24.10
C VAL A 589 12.78 -22.65 -24.44
N GLY A 590 13.96 -23.25 -24.59
CA GLY A 590 15.17 -22.57 -25.05
C GLY A 590 15.95 -21.82 -23.98
N LEU A 591 15.69 -22.08 -22.68
CA LEU A 591 16.47 -21.53 -21.59
C LEU A 591 17.68 -22.40 -21.31
N LYS A 592 18.89 -21.87 -21.54
CA LYS A 592 20.15 -22.53 -21.25
C LYS A 592 20.42 -22.52 -19.73
N GLU A 593 21.16 -23.52 -19.23
CA GLU A 593 21.70 -23.46 -17.87
C GLU A 593 22.61 -22.23 -17.72
N GLY A 594 22.32 -21.40 -16.71
CA GLY A 594 23.02 -20.13 -16.49
C GLY A 594 22.46 -18.92 -17.25
N SER A 595 21.42 -19.08 -18.09
CA SER A 595 20.82 -17.96 -18.83
C SER A 595 20.00 -17.00 -17.96
N VAL A 596 19.64 -17.41 -16.75
CA VAL A 596 19.09 -16.52 -15.71
C VAL A 596 20.27 -15.85 -15.00
N GLN A 597 21.05 -15.09 -15.77
CA GLN A 597 21.93 -14.10 -15.17
C GLN A 597 21.04 -12.91 -14.78
N ARG A 598 20.98 -12.65 -13.46
CA ARG A 598 20.78 -11.27 -13.01
C ARG A 598 21.55 -10.41 -14.01
N ARG A 599 20.96 -9.33 -14.46
CA ARG A 599 21.75 -8.21 -14.94
C ARG A 599 22.63 -7.72 -13.78
N THR A 600 23.69 -8.46 -13.46
CA THR A 600 24.84 -7.90 -12.76
C THR A 600 25.36 -6.86 -13.72
N ASN A 601 24.99 -5.63 -13.45
CA ASN A 601 25.40 -4.51 -14.27
C ASN A 601 26.90 -4.32 -14.06
N GLU A 602 27.75 -4.97 -14.85
CA GLU A 602 29.11 -4.49 -15.06
C GLU A 602 29.10 -3.00 -15.48
N THR A 603 28.01 -2.56 -16.14
CA THR A 603 27.71 -1.15 -16.41
C THR A 603 27.29 -0.36 -15.16
N ALA A 604 26.82 -0.97 -14.07
CA ALA A 604 26.36 -0.23 -12.90
C ALA A 604 27.52 0.43 -12.14
N SER A 605 28.62 -0.27 -11.95
CA SER A 605 29.80 0.30 -11.28
C SER A 605 30.38 1.46 -12.06
N TRP A 606 30.49 1.33 -13.39
CA TRP A 606 30.92 2.42 -14.25
C TRP A 606 29.96 3.62 -14.20
N PHE A 607 28.66 3.36 -14.20
CA PHE A 607 27.64 4.40 -14.13
C PHE A 607 27.69 5.14 -12.78
N GLU A 608 27.91 4.44 -11.69
CA GLU A 608 28.04 5.04 -10.35
C GLU A 608 29.32 5.90 -10.25
N GLU A 609 30.44 5.41 -10.78
CA GLU A 609 31.69 6.19 -10.80
C GLU A 609 31.56 7.45 -11.67
N GLU A 610 30.96 7.31 -12.85
CA GLU A 610 30.75 8.43 -13.76
C GLU A 610 29.74 9.43 -13.17
N PHE A 611 28.66 8.95 -12.53
CA PHE A 611 27.75 9.83 -11.80
C PHE A 611 28.47 10.61 -10.69
N LYS A 612 29.23 9.92 -9.84
CA LYS A 612 30.02 10.57 -8.78
C LYS A 612 30.99 11.61 -9.36
N ARG A 613 31.59 11.31 -10.50
CA ARG A 613 32.48 12.24 -11.22
C ARG A 613 31.72 13.47 -11.76
N LEU A 614 30.62 13.26 -12.44
CA LEU A 614 29.81 14.35 -12.99
C LEU A 614 29.17 15.20 -11.87
N LYS A 615 28.67 14.54 -10.81
CA LYS A 615 28.08 15.22 -9.66
C LYS A 615 29.12 16.07 -8.92
N ARG A 616 30.34 15.56 -8.81
CA ARG A 616 31.46 16.35 -8.23
C ARG A 616 31.76 17.59 -9.07
N LEU A 617 31.74 17.49 -10.39
CA LEU A 617 31.93 18.66 -11.29
C LEU A 617 30.75 19.64 -11.19
N GLU A 618 29.52 19.16 -11.14
CA GLU A 618 28.30 19.98 -10.98
C GLU A 618 28.35 20.76 -9.65
N LEU A 619 28.75 20.08 -8.59
CA LEU A 619 28.77 20.66 -7.24
C LEU A 619 30.07 21.35 -6.84
N GLU A 620 31.07 21.40 -7.74
CA GLU A 620 32.41 21.91 -7.45
C GLU A 620 32.41 23.29 -6.78
N THR A 621 31.59 24.20 -7.30
CA THR A 621 31.50 25.56 -6.76
C THR A 621 30.74 25.65 -5.44
N TRP A 622 29.85 24.68 -5.15
CA TRP A 622 29.00 24.66 -3.97
C TRP A 622 29.72 24.23 -2.69
N PHE A 623 30.96 23.69 -2.78
CA PHE A 623 31.79 23.46 -1.61
C PHE A 623 32.11 24.75 -0.87
N GLU A 624 32.28 25.84 -1.59
CA GLU A 624 32.74 27.12 -1.07
C GLU A 624 31.74 28.27 -1.26
N LYS A 625 30.73 28.11 -2.09
CA LYS A 625 29.68 29.10 -2.36
C LYS A 625 28.31 28.57 -1.93
N GLY A 626 27.45 29.44 -1.46
CA GLY A 626 26.12 29.13 -1.02
C GLY A 626 25.54 30.24 -0.13
N THR A 627 24.35 29.96 0.40
CA THR A 627 23.64 30.85 1.33
C THR A 627 23.92 30.46 2.79
N LEU A 628 23.41 31.27 3.72
CA LEU A 628 23.37 30.90 5.14
C LEU A 628 22.67 29.56 5.38
N LEU A 629 21.57 29.33 4.64
CA LEU A 629 20.82 28.05 4.70
C LEU A 629 21.69 26.87 4.26
N ASP A 630 22.47 27.00 3.19
CA ASP A 630 23.44 25.99 2.76
C ASP A 630 24.42 25.63 3.86
N GLY A 631 24.98 26.62 4.54
CA GLY A 631 25.93 26.42 5.65
C GLY A 631 25.27 25.73 6.85
N ALA A 632 24.10 26.19 7.26
CA ALA A 632 23.34 25.59 8.38
C ALA A 632 22.94 24.12 8.08
N MET A 633 22.40 23.85 6.89
CA MET A 633 22.01 22.48 6.50
C MET A 633 23.23 21.56 6.36
N ARG A 634 24.37 22.03 5.82
CA ARG A 634 25.59 21.23 5.77
C ARG A 634 26.06 20.84 7.17
N LEU A 635 26.01 21.77 8.12
CA LEU A 635 26.37 21.52 9.51
C LEU A 635 25.45 20.45 10.13
N ILE A 636 24.13 20.60 9.99
CA ILE A 636 23.14 19.65 10.51
C ILE A 636 23.36 18.24 9.90
N ILE A 637 23.51 18.15 8.58
CA ILE A 637 23.75 16.89 7.86
C ILE A 637 25.07 16.25 8.30
N TYR A 638 26.13 17.03 8.46
CA TYR A 638 27.42 16.52 8.91
C TYR A 638 27.35 15.95 10.33
N CYS A 639 26.74 16.68 11.27
CA CYS A 639 26.64 16.25 12.66
C CYS A 639 25.75 15.00 12.83
N GLY A 640 24.64 14.89 12.09
CA GLY A 640 23.70 13.78 12.16
C GLY A 640 24.06 12.55 11.30
N ARG A 641 25.14 12.59 10.51
CA ARG A 641 25.43 11.57 9.48
C ARG A 641 25.53 10.14 9.99
N ASP A 642 26.12 9.92 11.14
CA ASP A 642 26.41 8.58 11.65
C ASP A 642 25.24 7.94 12.41
N LEU A 643 24.19 8.70 12.70
CA LEU A 643 23.03 8.17 13.41
C LEU A 643 22.21 7.19 12.59
N ARG A 644 22.27 7.27 11.26
CA ARG A 644 21.46 6.46 10.33
C ARG A 644 19.94 6.55 10.56
N VAL A 645 19.49 7.50 11.36
CA VAL A 645 18.10 7.72 11.74
C VAL A 645 17.74 9.18 11.54
N VAL A 646 16.64 9.44 10.87
CA VAL A 646 16.05 10.78 10.76
C VAL A 646 14.74 10.76 11.54
N ASP A 647 14.67 11.57 12.58
CA ASP A 647 13.53 11.68 13.48
C ASP A 647 12.68 12.91 13.11
N GLU A 648 11.36 12.85 13.31
CA GLU A 648 10.47 13.97 12.99
C GLU A 648 10.65 15.16 13.93
N ARG A 649 11.04 14.96 15.17
CA ARG A 649 11.14 16.01 16.20
C ARG A 649 12.11 17.13 15.82
N PRO A 650 13.39 16.87 15.42
CA PRO A 650 14.28 17.91 14.93
C PRO A 650 13.73 18.69 13.72
N PHE A 651 13.05 17.98 12.80
CA PHE A 651 12.46 18.61 11.63
C PHE A 651 11.30 19.54 12.01
N ASN A 652 10.38 19.06 12.85
CA ASN A 652 9.25 19.87 13.32
C ASN A 652 9.70 21.06 14.16
N ALA A 653 10.69 20.88 15.06
CA ALA A 653 11.32 21.97 15.80
C ALA A 653 11.96 23.02 14.87
N MET A 654 12.65 22.59 13.82
CA MET A 654 13.21 23.49 12.80
C MET A 654 12.09 24.29 12.09
N ARG A 655 11.01 23.63 11.68
CA ARG A 655 9.86 24.28 11.04
C ARG A 655 9.21 25.30 11.97
N GLU A 656 9.09 25.00 13.24
CA GLU A 656 8.56 25.93 14.24
C GLU A 656 9.45 27.15 14.42
N LEU A 657 10.77 26.97 14.55
CA LEU A 657 11.73 28.06 14.61
C LEU A 657 11.70 28.95 13.35
N MET A 658 11.54 28.36 12.17
CA MET A 658 11.41 29.10 10.90
C MET A 658 10.13 29.95 10.92
N ARG A 659 9.00 29.38 11.38
CA ARG A 659 7.71 30.09 11.49
C ARG A 659 7.81 31.26 12.48
N GLU A 660 8.34 31.05 13.66
CA GLU A 660 8.52 32.09 14.69
C GLU A 660 9.42 33.24 14.22
N SER A 661 10.42 32.90 13.41
CA SER A 661 11.32 33.91 12.82
C SER A 661 10.79 34.56 11.55
N GLY A 662 9.64 34.15 11.05
CA GLY A 662 9.07 34.62 9.77
C GLY A 662 9.88 34.17 8.54
N LEU A 663 10.76 33.19 8.70
CA LEU A 663 11.58 32.65 7.61
C LEU A 663 10.83 31.65 6.72
N ASP A 664 9.78 31.06 7.21
CA ASP A 664 8.88 30.17 6.48
C ASP A 664 8.22 30.84 5.26
N ALA A 665 7.95 32.15 5.37
CA ALA A 665 7.46 32.95 4.24
C ALA A 665 8.53 33.20 3.15
N GLN A 666 9.81 33.01 3.47
CA GLN A 666 10.94 33.28 2.57
C GLN A 666 11.61 31.99 2.04
N ILE A 667 11.51 30.88 2.78
CA ILE A 667 12.13 29.59 2.44
C ILE A 667 11.03 28.58 2.19
N ARG A 668 10.82 28.22 0.93
CA ARG A 668 9.84 27.19 0.54
C ARG A 668 10.35 25.79 0.87
N LEU A 669 9.44 24.83 1.00
CA LEU A 669 9.80 23.43 1.18
C LEU A 669 10.68 22.91 0.02
N SER A 670 10.39 23.36 -1.21
CA SER A 670 11.19 23.05 -2.40
C SER A 670 12.64 23.53 -2.29
N ASP A 671 12.87 24.69 -1.69
CA ASP A 671 14.22 25.23 -1.48
C ASP A 671 14.97 24.40 -0.43
N LEU A 672 14.29 24.04 0.67
CA LEU A 672 14.84 23.19 1.71
C LEU A 672 15.22 21.81 1.15
N LYS A 673 14.35 21.20 0.34
CA LYS A 673 14.60 19.94 -0.37
C LYS A 673 15.86 20.00 -1.24
N GLN A 674 15.98 21.04 -2.07
CA GLN A 674 17.15 21.21 -2.94
C GLN A 674 18.43 21.43 -2.15
N VAL A 675 18.39 22.25 -1.10
CA VAL A 675 19.55 22.52 -0.25
C VAL A 675 19.96 21.24 0.49
N THR A 676 19.03 20.53 1.12
CA THR A 676 19.31 19.27 1.82
C THR A 676 19.95 18.25 0.88
N LYS A 677 19.37 18.04 -0.29
CA LYS A 677 19.91 17.13 -1.30
C LYS A 677 21.33 17.52 -1.72
N ARG A 678 21.54 18.79 -2.06
CA ARG A 678 22.84 19.31 -2.46
C ARG A 678 23.90 19.15 -1.37
N GLN A 679 23.58 19.54 -0.13
CA GLN A 679 24.53 19.47 0.98
C GLN A 679 24.82 18.02 1.37
N THR A 680 23.85 17.11 1.27
CA THR A 680 24.08 15.68 1.46
C THR A 680 25.09 15.13 0.45
N PHE A 681 24.93 15.44 -0.83
CA PHE A 681 25.90 15.00 -1.84
C PHE A 681 27.29 15.60 -1.61
N LEU A 682 27.42 16.85 -1.20
CA LEU A 682 28.73 17.46 -0.89
C LEU A 682 29.43 16.72 0.25
N VAL A 683 28.70 16.39 1.33
CA VAL A 683 29.24 15.63 2.46
C VAL A 683 29.59 14.20 2.07
N LEU A 684 28.80 13.56 1.20
CA LEU A 684 29.05 12.20 0.71
C LEU A 684 30.26 12.12 -0.25
N LEU A 685 30.43 13.12 -1.11
CA LEU A 685 31.49 13.14 -2.12
C LEU A 685 32.85 13.48 -1.55
N ASP A 686 32.91 14.43 -0.61
CA ASP A 686 34.16 14.87 0.01
C ASP A 686 33.85 15.55 1.34
N GLU A 687 33.84 14.78 2.40
CA GLU A 687 33.51 15.24 3.76
C GLU A 687 34.41 16.32 4.28
N GLU A 688 35.73 16.14 4.13
CA GLU A 688 36.73 17.09 4.63
C GLU A 688 36.66 18.44 3.92
N ARG A 689 36.46 18.41 2.61
CA ARG A 689 36.29 19.60 1.80
C ARG A 689 34.98 20.34 2.10
N ALA A 690 33.89 19.57 2.29
CA ALA A 690 32.59 20.10 2.67
C ALA A 690 32.68 20.84 4.01
N LEU A 691 33.40 20.25 4.97
CA LEU A 691 33.62 20.83 6.28
C LEU A 691 34.50 22.10 6.19
N ALA A 692 35.60 22.03 5.45
CA ALA A 692 36.53 23.18 5.24
C ALA A 692 35.84 24.36 4.53
N GLY A 693 34.74 24.12 3.79
CA GLY A 693 33.96 25.18 3.14
C GLY A 693 33.03 25.96 4.09
N LEU A 694 32.70 25.41 5.27
CA LEU A 694 31.74 26.02 6.21
C LEU A 694 32.07 27.47 6.58
N PRO A 695 33.35 27.89 6.90
CA PRO A 695 33.67 29.27 7.21
C PRO A 695 33.40 30.26 6.08
N LYS A 696 33.41 29.79 4.82
CA LYS A 696 33.09 30.59 3.63
C LYS A 696 31.60 30.83 3.44
N LEU A 697 30.76 29.87 3.89
CA LEU A 697 29.31 29.98 3.87
C LEU A 697 28.77 30.76 5.08
N LEU A 698 29.38 30.56 6.25
CA LEU A 698 29.04 31.21 7.52
C LEU A 698 30.10 32.29 7.80
N VAL A 699 30.04 33.42 7.08
CA VAL A 699 31.07 34.44 7.08
C VAL A 699 31.15 35.18 8.41
N ARG A 700 30.00 35.57 8.99
CA ARG A 700 29.94 36.33 10.25
C ARG A 700 30.04 35.38 11.43
N GLU A 701 30.77 35.79 12.46
CA GLU A 701 30.86 34.99 13.70
C GLU A 701 29.49 34.77 14.35
N SER A 702 28.60 35.79 14.29
CA SER A 702 27.21 35.65 14.75
C SER A 702 26.43 34.53 14.01
N ASP A 703 26.66 34.41 12.70
CA ASP A 703 25.99 33.38 11.89
C ASP A 703 26.54 31.99 12.20
N ARG A 704 27.85 31.88 12.41
CA ARG A 704 28.55 30.65 12.84
C ARG A 704 27.99 30.15 14.17
N ARG A 705 27.93 31.04 15.17
CA ARG A 705 27.39 30.72 16.51
C ARG A 705 25.93 30.29 16.41
N ARG A 706 25.11 31.10 15.73
CA ARG A 706 23.68 30.82 15.59
C ARG A 706 23.42 29.49 14.90
N ALA A 707 24.13 29.19 13.80
CA ALA A 707 23.98 27.92 13.07
C ALA A 707 24.38 26.73 13.94
N LEU A 708 25.46 26.82 14.70
CA LEU A 708 25.91 25.76 15.60
C LEU A 708 24.95 25.56 16.78
N ASP A 709 24.47 26.65 17.38
CA ASP A 709 23.54 26.59 18.52
C ASP A 709 22.19 26.02 18.10
N VAL A 710 21.66 26.42 16.94
CA VAL A 710 20.42 25.85 16.36
C VAL A 710 20.59 24.36 16.09
N ALA A 711 21.68 23.97 15.42
CA ALA A 711 21.88 22.55 15.11
C ALA A 711 22.05 21.70 16.38
N TYR A 712 22.72 22.24 17.42
CA TYR A 712 22.82 21.56 18.70
C TYR A 712 21.48 21.45 19.43
N ALA A 713 20.69 22.54 19.41
CA ALA A 713 19.33 22.54 19.96
C ALA A 713 18.41 21.53 19.26
N LEU A 714 18.46 21.45 17.92
CA LEU A 714 17.71 20.48 17.14
C LEU A 714 18.14 19.03 17.48
N ALA A 715 19.43 18.75 17.59
CA ALA A 715 19.90 17.44 18.00
C ALA A 715 19.42 17.06 19.43
N ALA A 716 19.39 18.03 20.33
CA ALA A 716 18.93 17.82 21.72
C ALA A 716 17.41 17.52 21.85
N THR A 717 16.59 17.79 20.82
CA THR A 717 15.15 17.46 20.85
C THR A 717 14.88 15.95 20.92
N VAL A 718 15.82 15.13 20.49
CA VAL A 718 15.73 13.66 20.52
C VAL A 718 16.16 13.08 21.89
N GLY A 719 16.84 13.87 22.71
CA GLY A 719 17.37 13.46 24.00
C GLY A 719 18.85 13.80 24.17
N GLU A 720 19.60 12.97 24.89
CA GLU A 720 21.04 13.17 25.05
C GLU A 720 21.78 12.98 23.72
N ILE A 721 22.60 13.97 23.37
CA ILE A 721 23.43 13.93 22.16
C ILE A 721 24.45 12.79 22.29
N ALA A 722 24.44 11.88 21.32
CA ALA A 722 25.34 10.74 21.30
C ALA A 722 26.84 11.17 21.28
N PRO A 723 27.74 10.38 21.87
CA PRO A 723 29.18 10.72 21.87
C PRO A 723 29.76 10.97 20.49
N VAL A 724 29.30 10.25 19.47
CA VAL A 724 29.72 10.39 18.06
C VAL A 724 29.26 11.73 17.49
N GLU A 725 28.03 12.14 17.76
CA GLU A 725 27.51 13.44 17.34
C GLU A 725 28.26 14.59 18.06
N ARG A 726 28.45 14.43 19.35
CA ARG A 726 29.23 15.44 20.15
C ARG A 726 30.61 15.67 19.58
N ALA A 727 31.32 14.59 19.22
CA ALA A 727 32.65 14.72 18.58
C ALA A 727 32.57 15.46 17.25
N ARG A 728 31.49 15.29 16.47
CA ARG A 728 31.25 16.01 15.21
C ARG A 728 30.92 17.48 15.46
N PHE A 729 30.12 17.81 16.47
CA PHE A 729 29.85 19.18 16.87
C PHE A 729 31.14 19.88 17.32
N ASP A 730 31.99 19.21 18.09
CA ASP A 730 33.31 19.77 18.51
C ASP A 730 34.24 20.00 17.31
N ARG A 731 34.25 19.09 16.32
CA ARG A 731 34.99 19.26 15.07
C ARG A 731 34.51 20.45 14.25
N VAL A 732 33.16 20.63 14.16
CA VAL A 732 32.57 21.80 13.49
C VAL A 732 32.94 23.09 14.24
N ALA A 733 32.89 23.12 15.57
CA ALA A 733 33.25 24.25 16.36
C ALA A 733 34.72 24.64 16.11
N GLU A 734 35.64 23.67 16.05
CA GLU A 734 37.07 23.88 15.71
C GLU A 734 37.22 24.51 14.32
N VAL A 735 36.54 23.98 13.28
CA VAL A 735 36.62 24.50 11.91
C VAL A 735 36.04 25.91 11.80
N LEU A 736 35.02 26.23 12.59
CA LEU A 736 34.40 27.56 12.63
C LEU A 736 35.11 28.56 13.54
N ASP A 737 36.19 28.15 14.20
CA ASP A 737 36.95 28.95 15.18
C ASP A 737 36.06 29.40 16.35
N LEU A 738 35.28 28.45 16.89
CA LEU A 738 34.37 28.66 18.03
C LEU A 738 34.76 27.76 19.22
N ALA A 739 34.35 28.14 20.43
CA ALA A 739 34.54 27.29 21.61
C ALA A 739 33.70 26.01 21.51
N PRO A 740 34.19 24.86 22.02
CA PRO A 740 33.43 23.59 22.04
C PRO A 740 32.06 23.72 22.73
N CYS A 741 31.07 23.00 22.25
CA CYS A 741 29.67 23.08 22.73
C CYS A 741 29.53 22.71 24.22
N ALA A 742 30.35 21.81 24.74
CA ALA A 742 30.33 21.37 26.15
C ALA A 742 30.66 22.47 27.18
N ARG A 743 31.47 23.49 26.82
CA ARG A 743 31.77 24.62 27.71
C ARG A 743 30.64 25.66 27.76
N ARG A 744 29.76 25.70 26.77
CA ARG A 744 28.70 26.70 26.65
C ARG A 744 27.48 26.36 27.53
N ALA A 745 27.15 25.06 27.72
CA ALA A 745 26.08 24.63 28.60
C ALA A 745 26.37 25.02 30.08
N THR A 746 27.63 25.02 30.49
CA THR A 746 28.07 25.46 31.83
C THR A 746 28.06 27.00 32.01
N GLU A 747 28.39 27.76 30.97
CA GLU A 747 28.38 29.23 31.02
C GLU A 747 26.96 29.83 31.01
N ALA A 748 26.00 29.15 30.33
CA ALA A 748 24.58 29.53 30.32
C ALA A 748 23.86 29.24 31.65
N THR A 749 24.30 28.20 32.40
CA THR A 749 23.80 27.87 33.75
C THR A 749 24.46 28.73 34.84
N GLU A 750 25.61 29.33 34.61
CA GLU A 750 26.27 30.28 35.54
C GLU A 750 25.81 31.73 35.34
N SER A 751 25.15 32.04 34.21
CA SER A 751 24.63 33.38 33.89
C SER A 751 23.14 33.57 34.02
N ALA A 752 22.39 32.52 34.34
CA ALA A 752 20.96 32.51 34.71
C ALA A 752 20.77 32.35 36.23
#